data_b2601c80e4731bcea171f91710355ff6
#
_entry.id   b2601c80e4731bcea171f91710355ff6
#
_cell.length_a   1.000
_cell.length_b   1.000
_cell.length_c   1.000
_cell.angle_alpha   90.00
_cell.angle_beta   90.00
_cell.angle_gamma   90.00
#
_symmetry.space_group_name_H-M   'P 1'
#
loop_
_entity.id
_entity.type
_entity.pdbx_description
1 polymer ?
#
loop_
_entity_poly.entity_id
_entity_poly.type
_entity_poly.pdbx_seq_one_letter_code
_entity_poly.pdbx_strand_id
1 'polypeptide(L)'
;MSVNRTSILSGSALLAVLALGATASAQDQPAQNPPVQTQSSEAPPPPAPPAAVPSAPSPPPQVESAPSAPSLGSGIQLPQLTVTAPIIKRPPPHTVVQRNEPPRLTPTEQLTEKQNGFDEARSNIFTTIGTTSSTVSHAAIEALPQGTNAPVEKVLLQAPGVSQDSASSGSIHVRNDHANLQFRINGIMLPDGVTGFGSFLDTGLVGSLSLITGALPAEYGLRTTGLIDITTRNDIFNNSGSVSYYGGSRGTIEPSFDYGGTFGANCAPRASSSGTAKPASSSSSCFGGVQYFFSGRYLQTTEGIENPLPTLNAIHDFSQQERGFAYMSSFVDRYTRLSLIAGTATSSFQIPNVPGQPVGVNGNPPVTNVSGITSFNSAALNERQDENTQFGVLALQRSVNGFDGQISYFTRYDNLHFMPDPVGDLLLNGIASDISRQALTNGVQGDASYFLTPAHTLRMGFTVSGEQTWVDNTSLVEPCTVCDGTDNGAPVAITDDVTKLGWLAGVYAQDEWKLSDKLTMNAGLRFDQMWQFVDANQLSPRLSFTYKPFENTTFHAGYARYFTPPVLVEAAPANIALFNNTTGAPPSGGTSPVLPERSHYFDAGAEQKMPFGCTSTTAKDCTTLDLGIDAYYKIAQDLIDNGNFGQALVLSAFNYAKGITEGVELSAKFNSGNFQAYGNLAVGQEKATQVVSNQFLFDNVTPVPQLGGLTEFQYIATHWIYTDHNQFVTGSAGLSYLWQGTRFSTDMIYGSGLRSGPANIGSQSPYAQFNAGLSRDFAMPDGKPLTVRFDVVNLFDTIYQIRSGSGIGVFAPQFGPRRGYFIGLSKKI
;
A
#
# COMPACT_ATOMS: atom_id res chain seq x y z
N MET A 1 35.31 29.33 14.62
CA MET A 1 34.86 30.03 13.41
C MET A 1 35.60 29.44 12.23
N SER A 2 35.06 28.53 11.52
CA SER A 2 35.49 28.04 10.21
C SER A 2 34.26 27.43 9.56
N VAL A 3 33.64 28.13 8.63
CA VAL A 3 32.47 27.73 7.89
C VAL A 3 32.92 26.87 6.73
N ASN A 4 32.59 25.60 6.74
CA ASN A 4 32.80 24.74 5.57
C ASN A 4 31.60 24.92 4.62
N ARG A 5 31.87 25.53 3.48
CA ARG A 5 31.00 25.56 2.30
C ARG A 5 31.27 24.30 1.49
N THR A 6 30.37 23.35 1.51
CA THR A 6 30.26 22.32 0.44
C THR A 6 28.89 21.63 0.55
N SER A 7 27.88 22.21 -0.06
CA SER A 7 26.66 21.50 -0.44
C SER A 7 25.78 22.37 -1.36
N ILE A 8 26.27 22.60 -2.56
CA ILE A 8 25.45 23.04 -3.70
C ILE A 8 26.06 22.37 -4.93
N LEU A 9 25.69 21.14 -5.24
CA LEU A 9 25.90 20.47 -6.53
C LEU A 9 25.28 19.06 -6.48
N SER A 10 23.96 18.96 -6.43
CA SER A 10 23.23 17.69 -6.70
C SER A 10 21.99 17.87 -7.58
N GLY A 11 21.91 19.00 -8.27
CA GLY A 11 20.76 19.31 -9.15
C GLY A 11 20.93 18.94 -10.63
N SER A 12 21.95 18.18 -11.04
CA SER A 12 22.24 17.99 -12.48
C SER A 12 22.36 16.51 -12.94
N ALA A 13 21.91 15.53 -12.19
CA ALA A 13 22.07 14.12 -12.53
C ALA A 13 20.85 13.45 -13.21
N LEU A 14 19.79 14.17 -13.54
CA LEU A 14 18.57 13.56 -14.08
C LEU A 14 18.53 13.35 -15.60
N LEU A 15 19.61 13.63 -16.34
CA LEU A 15 19.65 13.55 -17.81
C LEU A 15 20.67 12.54 -18.39
N ALA A 16 21.38 11.76 -17.57
CA ALA A 16 22.51 10.94 -18.02
C ALA A 16 22.31 9.41 -17.95
N VAL A 17 21.11 8.88 -17.67
CA VAL A 17 20.90 7.41 -17.50
C VAL A 17 20.48 6.69 -18.80
N LEU A 18 20.50 7.32 -19.96
CA LEU A 18 20.08 6.71 -21.23
C LEU A 18 21.21 6.13 -22.12
N ALA A 19 22.44 6.05 -21.64
CA ALA A 19 23.51 5.46 -22.46
C ALA A 19 24.54 4.74 -21.58
N LEU A 20 24.37 3.45 -21.33
CA LEU A 20 25.48 2.51 -21.08
C LEU A 20 24.97 1.07 -21.18
N GLY A 21 25.02 0.52 -22.38
CA GLY A 21 25.07 -0.92 -22.61
C GLY A 21 26.46 -1.42 -22.30
N ALA A 22 26.63 -2.18 -21.24
CA ALA A 22 27.90 -2.81 -20.92
C ALA A 22 27.88 -4.29 -21.24
N THR A 23 28.78 -4.70 -22.08
CA THR A 23 29.16 -6.08 -22.41
C THR A 23 29.82 -6.74 -21.20
N ALA A 24 29.23 -7.83 -20.72
CA ALA A 24 29.86 -8.72 -19.74
C ALA A 24 30.43 -9.92 -20.48
N SER A 25 31.74 -10.10 -20.42
CA SER A 25 32.45 -11.29 -20.86
C SER A 25 32.44 -12.37 -19.77
N ALA A 26 31.96 -13.56 -20.15
CA ALA A 26 32.02 -14.75 -19.32
C ALA A 26 33.46 -15.28 -19.23
N GLN A 27 33.89 -15.67 -18.05
CA GLN A 27 35.05 -16.55 -17.84
C GLN A 27 34.59 -17.87 -17.21
N ASP A 28 34.79 -18.96 -17.92
CA ASP A 28 34.59 -20.34 -17.50
C ASP A 28 35.59 -20.74 -16.42
N GLN A 29 35.10 -21.39 -15.35
CA GLN A 29 35.91 -22.35 -14.57
C GLN A 29 35.12 -23.64 -14.32
N PRO A 30 35.76 -24.80 -14.36
CA PRO A 30 35.08 -26.10 -14.38
C PRO A 30 34.68 -26.59 -12.98
N ALA A 31 33.50 -27.19 -12.92
CA ALA A 31 32.93 -27.85 -11.74
C ALA A 31 33.68 -29.14 -11.37
N GLN A 32 34.02 -29.33 -10.10
CA GLN A 32 34.36 -30.60 -9.52
C GLN A 32 33.16 -31.18 -8.74
N ASN A 33 32.75 -32.39 -9.09
CA ASN A 33 31.71 -33.16 -8.42
C ASN A 33 32.23 -33.78 -7.10
N PRO A 34 31.50 -33.70 -6.00
CA PRO A 34 31.73 -34.59 -4.84
C PRO A 34 30.94 -35.92 -4.96
N PRO A 35 31.39 -37.00 -4.27
CA PRO A 35 30.94 -38.35 -4.52
C PRO A 35 29.57 -38.66 -3.90
N VAL A 36 28.84 -39.53 -4.61
CA VAL A 36 27.54 -40.08 -4.28
C VAL A 36 27.65 -41.01 -3.04
N GLN A 37 26.91 -40.75 -1.99
CA GLN A 37 26.63 -41.75 -0.93
C GLN A 37 25.26 -42.35 -1.20
N THR A 38 25.28 -43.65 -1.40
CA THR A 38 24.10 -44.55 -1.46
C THR A 38 23.48 -44.72 -0.08
N GLN A 39 22.24 -44.31 0.11
CA GLN A 39 21.41 -44.75 1.23
C GLN A 39 20.32 -45.68 0.74
N SER A 40 20.19 -46.78 1.48
CA SER A 40 19.26 -47.88 1.27
C SER A 40 17.81 -47.44 1.45
N SER A 41 16.98 -47.89 0.51
CA SER A 41 15.53 -47.77 0.55
C SER A 41 14.87 -48.69 1.58
N GLU A 42 14.13 -48.14 2.50
CA GLU A 42 13.18 -48.82 3.36
C GLU A 42 11.76 -48.62 2.79
N ALA A 43 11.02 -49.71 2.66
CA ALA A 43 9.72 -49.74 1.99
C ALA A 43 8.60 -49.17 2.89
N PRO A 44 7.57 -48.49 2.34
CA PRO A 44 6.47 -47.98 3.14
C PRO A 44 5.47 -49.07 3.57
N PRO A 45 4.80 -48.89 4.74
CA PRO A 45 3.81 -49.85 5.24
C PRO A 45 2.50 -49.83 4.39
N PRO A 46 1.72 -50.91 4.42
CA PRO A 46 0.54 -51.06 3.59
C PRO A 46 -0.65 -50.21 4.08
N PRO A 47 -1.59 -49.82 3.18
CA PRO A 47 -2.72 -48.96 3.52
C PRO A 47 -3.80 -49.67 4.33
N ALA A 48 -4.43 -48.94 5.24
CA ALA A 48 -5.55 -49.39 6.06
C ALA A 48 -6.85 -49.56 5.20
N PRO A 49 -7.77 -50.45 5.62
CA PRO A 49 -8.98 -50.75 4.85
C PRO A 49 -10.00 -49.58 4.89
N PRO A 50 -10.87 -49.46 3.86
CA PRO A 50 -11.80 -48.34 3.74
C PRO A 50 -12.96 -48.43 4.74
N ALA A 51 -13.32 -47.32 5.35
CA ALA A 51 -14.46 -47.17 6.22
C ALA A 51 -15.79 -47.22 5.42
N ALA A 52 -16.81 -47.81 6.02
CA ALA A 52 -18.11 -48.05 5.45
C ALA A 52 -18.86 -46.76 5.06
N VAL A 53 -19.51 -46.79 3.90
CA VAL A 53 -20.36 -45.76 3.35
C VAL A 53 -21.66 -45.69 4.12
N PRO A 54 -22.15 -44.52 4.60
CA PRO A 54 -23.49 -44.37 5.13
C PRO A 54 -24.56 -44.32 4.01
N SER A 55 -25.66 -44.98 4.22
CA SER A 55 -26.81 -45.14 3.34
C SER A 55 -27.50 -43.80 3.03
N ALA A 56 -27.99 -43.65 1.80
CA ALA A 56 -28.73 -42.49 1.30
C ALA A 56 -30.10 -42.35 2.00
N PRO A 57 -30.59 -41.10 2.23
CA PRO A 57 -31.95 -40.88 2.70
C PRO A 57 -33.00 -41.01 1.58
N SER A 58 -34.17 -41.48 1.93
CA SER A 58 -35.35 -41.70 1.08
C SER A 58 -35.94 -40.42 0.50
N PRO A 59 -36.62 -40.46 -0.66
CA PRO A 59 -37.17 -39.24 -1.31
C PRO A 59 -38.46 -38.75 -0.61
N PRO A 60 -38.74 -37.43 -0.68
CA PRO A 60 -39.97 -36.86 -0.12
C PRO A 60 -41.19 -37.14 -0.98
N PRO A 61 -42.39 -37.07 -0.39
CA PRO A 61 -43.67 -37.47 -1.05
C PRO A 61 -44.09 -36.45 -2.12
N GLN A 62 -44.73 -36.96 -3.16
CA GLN A 62 -45.37 -36.23 -4.25
C GLN A 62 -46.55 -35.39 -3.75
N VAL A 63 -46.57 -34.11 -4.17
CA VAL A 63 -47.69 -33.21 -3.99
C VAL A 63 -48.65 -33.33 -5.19
N GLU A 64 -49.89 -33.56 -4.88
CA GLU A 64 -51.05 -33.73 -5.71
C GLU A 64 -51.36 -32.44 -6.53
N SER A 65 -51.75 -32.63 -7.77
CA SER A 65 -52.12 -31.56 -8.72
C SER A 65 -53.49 -30.96 -8.40
N ALA A 66 -53.57 -29.63 -8.32
CA ALA A 66 -54.81 -28.87 -8.20
C ALA A 66 -55.48 -28.57 -9.57
N PRO A 67 -56.79 -28.43 -9.63
CA PRO A 67 -57.55 -28.47 -10.89
C PRO A 67 -57.61 -27.14 -11.64
N SER A 68 -57.80 -27.26 -12.95
CA SER A 68 -57.93 -26.21 -13.96
C SER A 68 -59.17 -25.34 -13.74
N ALA A 69 -59.00 -24.01 -13.86
CA ALA A 69 -60.09 -23.02 -13.91
C ALA A 69 -60.67 -22.82 -15.33
N PRO A 70 -61.95 -22.47 -15.47
CA PRO A 70 -62.62 -22.45 -16.76
C PRO A 70 -62.39 -21.15 -17.56
N SER A 71 -62.44 -21.30 -18.89
CA SER A 71 -62.47 -20.26 -19.89
C SER A 71 -63.80 -19.48 -19.85
N LEU A 72 -63.71 -18.15 -19.86
CA LEU A 72 -64.88 -17.30 -20.23
C LEU A 72 -64.38 -16.33 -21.32
N GLY A 73 -65.07 -16.48 -22.48
CA GLY A 73 -64.95 -15.56 -23.57
C GLY A 73 -65.80 -14.32 -23.39
N SER A 74 -65.49 -13.31 -24.12
CA SER A 74 -66.31 -12.44 -24.95
C SER A 74 -65.65 -11.13 -25.17
N GLY A 75 -65.50 -10.79 -26.44
CA GLY A 75 -64.89 -9.60 -26.95
C GLY A 75 -65.65 -8.32 -26.57
N ILE A 76 -64.88 -7.28 -26.33
CA ILE A 76 -65.37 -5.88 -26.35
C ILE A 76 -64.76 -5.22 -27.58
N GLN A 77 -65.64 -4.89 -28.56
CA GLN A 77 -65.27 -4.03 -29.69
C GLN A 77 -65.15 -2.60 -29.17
N LEU A 78 -63.98 -1.98 -29.45
CA LEU A 78 -63.78 -0.56 -29.24
C LEU A 78 -64.30 0.20 -30.47
N PRO A 79 -64.98 1.40 -30.27
CA PRO A 79 -65.50 2.20 -31.36
C PRO A 79 -64.45 2.88 -32.20
N GLN A 80 -64.64 2.90 -33.51
CA GLN A 80 -63.80 3.61 -34.47
C GLN A 80 -63.77 5.11 -34.18
N LEU A 81 -62.63 5.69 -33.92
CA LEU A 81 -62.40 7.13 -33.85
C LEU A 81 -62.15 7.64 -35.27
N THR A 82 -63.12 8.41 -35.78
CA THR A 82 -62.99 9.17 -37.03
C THR A 82 -62.16 10.45 -36.73
N VAL A 83 -60.94 10.49 -37.18
CA VAL A 83 -60.09 11.71 -37.07
C VAL A 83 -60.36 12.60 -38.29
N THR A 84 -61.09 13.71 -38.07
CA THR A 84 -61.19 14.80 -39.04
C THR A 84 -59.97 15.70 -38.89
N ALA A 85 -59.15 15.75 -39.91
CA ALA A 85 -57.96 16.63 -39.92
C ALA A 85 -58.39 18.11 -40.10
N PRO A 86 -57.97 19.04 -39.23
CA PRO A 86 -58.12 20.46 -39.43
C PRO A 86 -57.14 20.99 -40.50
N ILE A 87 -57.66 21.85 -41.37
CA ILE A 87 -56.93 22.59 -42.39
C ILE A 87 -55.82 23.43 -41.69
N ILE A 88 -54.57 23.10 -41.88
CA ILE A 88 -53.45 23.86 -41.32
C ILE A 88 -53.22 25.06 -42.23
N LYS A 89 -53.50 26.28 -41.71
CA LYS A 89 -53.01 27.51 -42.27
C LYS A 89 -51.48 27.57 -42.14
N ARG A 90 -50.70 27.75 -43.23
CA ARG A 90 -49.28 27.92 -43.19
C ARG A 90 -48.88 29.05 -42.21
N PRO A 91 -48.04 28.83 -41.27
CA PRO A 91 -47.42 29.87 -40.45
C PRO A 91 -46.44 30.70 -41.29
N PRO A 92 -46.19 31.96 -40.92
CA PRO A 92 -45.21 32.83 -41.58
C PRO A 92 -43.81 32.24 -41.43
N PRO A 93 -42.85 32.62 -42.31
CA PRO A 93 -41.50 32.03 -42.32
C PRO A 93 -40.84 32.26 -40.96
N HIS A 94 -40.57 31.14 -40.27
CA HIS A 94 -39.81 31.16 -39.03
C HIS A 94 -38.39 31.67 -39.31
N THR A 95 -37.99 32.74 -38.62
CA THR A 95 -36.63 33.13 -38.43
C THR A 95 -35.80 31.92 -38.03
N VAL A 96 -34.78 31.59 -38.80
CA VAL A 96 -33.83 30.50 -38.52
C VAL A 96 -33.22 30.85 -37.18
N VAL A 97 -33.66 30.18 -36.11
CA VAL A 97 -32.96 30.18 -34.85
C VAL A 97 -31.63 29.46 -35.16
N GLN A 98 -30.55 30.19 -35.19
CA GLN A 98 -29.22 29.62 -35.23
C GLN A 98 -29.15 28.61 -34.09
N ARG A 99 -29.13 27.31 -34.41
CA ARG A 99 -28.77 26.26 -33.48
C ARG A 99 -27.36 26.59 -33.03
N ASN A 100 -27.20 27.05 -31.79
CA ASN A 100 -25.89 27.22 -31.19
C ASN A 100 -25.19 25.88 -31.35
N GLU A 101 -24.18 25.79 -32.23
CA GLU A 101 -23.26 24.67 -32.23
C GLU A 101 -22.68 24.59 -30.84
N PRO A 102 -22.55 23.38 -30.26
CA PRO A 102 -21.87 23.25 -28.99
C PRO A 102 -20.49 23.90 -29.11
N PRO A 103 -20.01 24.58 -28.07
CA PRO A 103 -18.75 25.33 -28.13
C PRO A 103 -17.65 24.39 -28.56
N ARG A 104 -16.80 24.78 -29.48
CA ARG A 104 -15.65 24.00 -29.94
C ARG A 104 -14.69 23.88 -28.78
N LEU A 105 -14.34 22.64 -28.40
CA LEU A 105 -13.33 22.35 -27.39
C LEU A 105 -12.00 23.00 -27.78
N THR A 106 -11.34 23.62 -26.82
CA THR A 106 -9.98 24.11 -26.98
C THR A 106 -8.99 22.97 -27.19
N PRO A 107 -7.79 23.20 -27.73
CA PRO A 107 -6.78 22.14 -27.86
C PRO A 107 -6.48 21.41 -26.54
N THR A 108 -6.44 22.15 -25.43
CA THR A 108 -6.22 21.60 -24.08
C THR A 108 -7.38 20.69 -23.65
N GLU A 109 -8.62 21.10 -23.85
CA GLU A 109 -9.81 20.29 -23.53
C GLU A 109 -9.87 19.00 -24.38
N GLN A 110 -9.51 19.09 -25.66
CA GLN A 110 -9.43 17.91 -26.53
C GLN A 110 -8.35 16.92 -26.07
N LEU A 111 -7.20 17.42 -25.60
CA LEU A 111 -6.14 16.57 -25.03
C LEU A 111 -6.59 15.93 -23.70
N THR A 112 -7.28 16.69 -22.85
CA THR A 112 -7.83 16.18 -21.60
C THR A 112 -8.88 15.10 -21.85
N GLU A 113 -9.78 15.28 -22.83
CA GLU A 113 -10.75 14.24 -23.25
C GLU A 113 -10.03 12.98 -23.73
N LYS A 114 -8.97 13.14 -24.53
CA LYS A 114 -8.16 12.01 -25.01
C LYS A 114 -7.40 11.32 -23.87
N GLN A 115 -6.84 12.08 -22.93
CA GLN A 115 -6.21 11.54 -21.72
C GLN A 115 -7.18 10.69 -20.91
N ASN A 116 -8.37 11.22 -20.65
CA ASN A 116 -9.42 10.50 -19.92
C ASN A 116 -9.81 9.19 -20.64
N GLY A 117 -9.89 9.17 -21.96
CA GLY A 117 -10.14 7.97 -22.73
C GLY A 117 -9.05 6.91 -22.60
N PHE A 118 -7.77 7.30 -22.53
CA PHE A 118 -6.68 6.37 -22.23
C PHE A 118 -6.67 5.91 -20.79
N ASP A 119 -7.04 6.76 -19.82
CA ASP A 119 -7.13 6.38 -18.42
C ASP A 119 -8.28 5.39 -18.19
N GLU A 120 -9.42 5.56 -18.88
CA GLU A 120 -10.52 4.60 -18.92
C GLU A 120 -10.08 3.28 -19.54
N ALA A 121 -9.43 3.31 -20.72
CA ALA A 121 -8.89 2.12 -21.38
C ALA A 121 -7.87 1.37 -20.50
N ARG A 122 -7.05 2.10 -19.73
CA ARG A 122 -6.13 1.49 -18.76
C ARG A 122 -6.89 0.80 -17.64
N SER A 123 -7.96 1.40 -17.12
CA SER A 123 -8.78 0.77 -16.09
C SER A 123 -9.46 -0.52 -16.57
N ASN A 124 -9.75 -0.64 -17.88
CA ASN A 124 -10.32 -1.85 -18.48
C ASN A 124 -9.33 -3.03 -18.57
N ILE A 125 -8.01 -2.77 -18.47
CA ILE A 125 -6.99 -3.83 -18.46
C ILE A 125 -7.16 -4.69 -17.21
N PHE A 126 -7.57 -4.10 -16.08
CA PHE A 126 -7.72 -4.75 -14.79
C PHE A 126 -9.19 -5.02 -14.47
N THR A 127 -9.46 -5.99 -13.58
CA THR A 127 -10.80 -6.26 -13.10
C THR A 127 -10.89 -6.14 -11.57
N THR A 128 -12.05 -5.70 -11.10
CA THR A 128 -12.38 -5.66 -9.66
C THR A 128 -13.45 -6.67 -9.29
N ILE A 129 -13.76 -7.63 -10.18
CA ILE A 129 -14.77 -8.66 -9.91
C ILE A 129 -14.35 -9.52 -8.73
N GLY A 130 -15.21 -9.53 -7.69
CA GLY A 130 -14.99 -10.30 -6.47
C GLY A 130 -14.01 -9.67 -5.48
N THR A 131 -13.69 -8.37 -5.61
CA THR A 131 -12.84 -7.64 -4.66
C THR A 131 -13.61 -6.53 -3.96
N THR A 132 -13.10 -6.11 -2.79
CA THR A 132 -13.53 -4.91 -2.09
C THR A 132 -12.58 -3.76 -2.39
N SER A 133 -13.09 -2.60 -2.76
CA SER A 133 -12.29 -1.42 -3.07
C SER A 133 -12.74 -0.21 -2.27
N SER A 134 -11.82 0.37 -1.51
CA SER A 134 -11.99 1.64 -0.82
C SER A 134 -11.19 2.73 -1.53
N THR A 135 -11.88 3.62 -2.24
CA THR A 135 -11.25 4.68 -3.02
C THR A 135 -11.46 6.05 -2.38
N VAL A 136 -10.37 6.83 -2.30
CA VAL A 136 -10.34 8.23 -1.85
C VAL A 136 -9.84 9.09 -3.01
N SER A 137 -10.69 10.01 -3.49
CA SER A 137 -10.32 10.94 -4.57
C SER A 137 -9.46 12.10 -4.04
N HIS A 138 -8.74 12.80 -4.93
CA HIS A 138 -7.98 13.99 -4.58
C HIS A 138 -8.83 15.04 -3.83
N ALA A 139 -10.03 15.30 -4.27
CA ALA A 139 -10.95 16.22 -3.59
C ALA A 139 -11.36 15.75 -2.19
N ALA A 140 -11.46 14.44 -1.97
CA ALA A 140 -11.70 13.88 -0.65
C ALA A 140 -10.46 14.00 0.24
N ILE A 141 -9.24 13.81 -0.30
CA ILE A 141 -7.99 14.06 0.43
C ILE A 141 -7.90 15.53 0.86
N GLU A 142 -8.15 16.47 -0.03
CA GLU A 142 -8.17 17.92 0.28
C GLU A 142 -9.21 18.28 1.36
N ALA A 143 -10.27 17.49 1.44
CA ALA A 143 -11.35 17.70 2.41
C ALA A 143 -11.03 17.19 3.82
N LEU A 144 -9.99 16.36 4.01
CA LEU A 144 -9.54 15.91 5.30
C LEU A 144 -8.80 17.02 6.09
N PRO A 145 -8.69 16.91 7.43
CA PRO A 145 -7.68 17.65 8.17
C PRO A 145 -6.27 17.40 7.59
N GLN A 146 -5.43 18.42 7.56
CA GLN A 146 -4.13 18.48 6.88
C GLN A 146 -4.20 18.42 5.33
N GLY A 147 -5.26 17.87 4.72
CA GLY A 147 -5.41 17.77 3.25
C GLY A 147 -4.24 17.05 2.59
N THR A 148 -3.68 17.65 1.52
CA THR A 148 -2.52 17.11 0.80
C THR A 148 -1.19 17.20 1.57
N ASN A 149 -1.17 17.79 2.79
CA ASN A 149 0.00 17.75 3.66
C ASN A 149 0.01 16.48 4.55
N ALA A 150 -1.10 15.73 4.61
CA ALA A 150 -1.11 14.41 5.23
C ALA A 150 -0.33 13.41 4.35
N PRO A 151 0.55 12.56 4.93
CA PRO A 151 1.20 11.49 4.17
C PRO A 151 0.16 10.46 3.66
N VAL A 152 0.52 9.73 2.60
CA VAL A 152 -0.36 8.74 1.94
C VAL A 152 -0.90 7.71 2.93
N GLU A 153 -0.09 7.29 3.88
CA GLU A 153 -0.40 6.29 4.89
C GLU A 153 -1.52 6.78 5.84
N LYS A 154 -1.51 8.06 6.21
CA LYS A 154 -2.63 8.66 6.99
C LYS A 154 -3.94 8.71 6.21
N VAL A 155 -3.88 8.88 4.90
CA VAL A 155 -5.07 8.78 4.04
C VAL A 155 -5.58 7.34 4.01
N LEU A 156 -4.69 6.34 3.97
CA LEU A 156 -5.05 4.92 3.98
C LEU A 156 -5.70 4.47 5.29
N LEU A 157 -5.39 5.10 6.43
CA LEU A 157 -6.09 4.85 7.70
C LEU A 157 -7.60 5.16 7.65
N GLN A 158 -8.05 5.85 6.60
CA GLN A 158 -9.48 6.09 6.35
C GLN A 158 -10.19 4.89 5.68
N ALA A 159 -9.44 3.85 5.29
CA ALA A 159 -10.02 2.65 4.70
C ALA A 159 -10.37 1.60 5.78
N PRO A 160 -11.36 0.71 5.53
CA PRO A 160 -11.69 -0.37 6.44
C PRO A 160 -10.49 -1.31 6.68
N GLY A 161 -10.36 -1.85 7.87
CA GLY A 161 -9.37 -2.87 8.21
C GLY A 161 -7.92 -2.39 8.22
N VAL A 162 -7.67 -1.09 8.07
CA VAL A 162 -6.33 -0.51 8.15
C VAL A 162 -6.04 -0.08 9.58
N SER A 163 -4.91 -0.52 10.12
CA SER A 163 -4.44 -0.15 11.44
C SER A 163 -3.13 0.61 11.38
N GLN A 164 -2.93 1.48 12.35
CA GLN A 164 -1.70 2.22 12.52
C GLN A 164 -0.67 1.33 13.21
N ASP A 165 0.50 1.23 12.59
CA ASP A 165 1.68 0.61 13.19
C ASP A 165 2.67 1.66 13.69
N SER A 166 2.74 2.78 12.99
CA SER A 166 3.55 3.95 13.31
C SER A 166 2.77 5.23 13.03
N ALA A 167 2.96 6.27 13.83
CA ALA A 167 2.30 7.57 13.63
C ALA A 167 3.01 8.43 12.59
N SER A 168 4.30 8.28 12.42
CA SER A 168 5.15 9.13 11.58
C SER A 168 5.86 8.39 10.46
N SER A 169 6.15 7.11 10.62
CA SER A 169 6.92 6.33 9.65
C SER A 169 6.10 5.68 8.53
N GLY A 170 4.82 5.94 8.45
CA GLY A 170 4.00 5.41 7.38
C GLY A 170 3.74 3.91 7.37
N SER A 171 4.18 3.18 8.38
CA SER A 171 3.89 1.76 8.49
C SER A 171 2.44 1.54 8.88
N ILE A 172 1.73 0.77 8.06
CA ILE A 172 0.34 0.38 8.27
C ILE A 172 0.17 -1.12 8.05
N HIS A 173 -0.81 -1.69 8.75
CA HIS A 173 -1.25 -3.05 8.51
C HIS A 173 -2.66 -3.05 7.92
N VAL A 174 -2.91 -3.96 7.00
CA VAL A 174 -4.23 -4.19 6.41
C VAL A 174 -4.71 -5.56 6.84
N ARG A 175 -5.89 -5.64 7.46
CA ARG A 175 -6.48 -6.90 7.95
C ARG A 175 -5.59 -7.66 8.93
N ASN A 176 -4.81 -6.94 9.74
CA ASN A 176 -3.80 -7.47 10.66
C ASN A 176 -2.67 -8.28 10.00
N ASP A 177 -2.45 -8.20 8.71
CA ASP A 177 -1.37 -8.87 8.00
C ASP A 177 -0.15 -7.93 7.87
N HIS A 178 1.05 -8.48 8.00
CA HIS A 178 2.28 -7.69 8.06
C HIS A 178 2.92 -7.53 6.68
N ALA A 179 3.33 -6.27 6.37
CA ALA A 179 4.21 -5.88 5.24
C ALA A 179 3.88 -6.51 3.86
N ASN A 180 2.63 -6.90 3.62
CA ASN A 180 2.21 -7.64 2.43
C ASN A 180 1.39 -6.79 1.47
N LEU A 181 1.76 -5.49 1.38
CA LEU A 181 1.08 -4.49 0.55
C LEU A 181 1.81 -4.30 -0.77
N GLN A 182 1.05 -4.24 -1.85
CA GLN A 182 1.59 -3.89 -3.17
C GLN A 182 1.20 -2.47 -3.54
N PHE A 183 2.18 -1.63 -3.87
CA PHE A 183 1.94 -0.31 -4.44
C PHE A 183 1.94 -0.38 -5.96
N ARG A 184 0.97 0.30 -6.59
CA ARG A 184 0.90 0.51 -8.03
C ARG A 184 0.69 1.98 -8.34
N ILE A 185 1.30 2.46 -9.41
CA ILE A 185 1.02 3.77 -9.98
C ILE A 185 0.53 3.57 -11.42
N ASN A 186 -0.69 4.02 -11.69
CA ASN A 186 -1.32 3.86 -13.00
C ASN A 186 -1.35 2.39 -13.47
N GLY A 187 -1.63 1.45 -12.55
CA GLY A 187 -1.69 0.01 -12.79
C GLY A 187 -0.33 -0.69 -12.87
N ILE A 188 0.79 0.04 -12.78
CA ILE A 188 2.13 -0.53 -12.86
C ILE A 188 2.67 -0.75 -11.44
N MET A 189 3.15 -1.95 -11.17
CA MET A 189 3.73 -2.32 -9.90
C MET A 189 4.98 -1.49 -9.62
N LEU A 190 5.04 -0.90 -8.43
CA LEU A 190 6.31 -0.44 -7.86
C LEU A 190 6.93 -1.61 -7.12
N PRO A 191 8.20 -1.94 -7.39
CA PRO A 191 8.88 -3.00 -6.67
C PRO A 191 8.93 -2.73 -5.17
N ASP A 192 9.04 -3.78 -4.38
CA ASP A 192 9.39 -3.65 -2.97
C ASP A 192 10.77 -3.00 -2.86
N GLY A 193 11.03 -2.34 -1.76
CA GLY A 193 12.30 -1.71 -1.45
C GLY A 193 12.69 -1.98 -0.01
N VAL A 194 13.70 -1.28 0.47
CA VAL A 194 14.05 -1.29 1.89
C VAL A 194 12.98 -0.54 2.66
N THR A 195 12.40 -1.17 3.67
CA THR A 195 11.42 -0.52 4.54
C THR A 195 12.12 0.46 5.49
N GLY A 196 11.69 1.71 5.47
CA GLY A 196 12.23 2.81 6.28
C GLY A 196 11.13 3.66 6.91
N PHE A 197 11.50 4.77 7.52
CA PHE A 197 10.58 5.71 8.16
C PHE A 197 10.01 6.75 7.18
N GLY A 198 10.75 7.07 6.11
CA GLY A 198 10.38 8.11 5.15
C GLY A 198 9.31 7.65 4.17
N SER A 199 8.28 8.48 3.97
CA SER A 199 7.34 8.26 2.88
C SER A 199 7.97 8.63 1.54
N PHE A 200 7.94 7.72 0.57
CA PHE A 200 8.47 7.96 -0.79
C PHE A 200 7.42 8.52 -1.76
N LEU A 201 6.15 8.55 -1.35
CA LEU A 201 5.04 9.07 -2.14
C LEU A 201 4.52 10.41 -1.59
N ASP A 202 4.04 11.27 -2.48
CA ASP A 202 3.43 12.55 -2.15
C ASP A 202 1.93 12.53 -2.49
N THR A 203 1.08 12.88 -1.53
CA THR A 203 -0.37 13.00 -1.75
C THR A 203 -0.76 14.05 -2.79
N GLY A 204 0.10 15.03 -3.05
CA GLY A 204 -0.10 16.05 -4.09
C GLY A 204 -0.15 15.48 -5.51
N LEU A 205 0.49 14.32 -5.78
CA LEU A 205 0.44 13.63 -7.07
C LEU A 205 -0.81 12.78 -7.28
N VAL A 206 -1.54 12.48 -6.20
CA VAL A 206 -2.63 11.51 -6.18
C VAL A 206 -3.90 12.09 -6.77
N GLY A 207 -4.39 11.55 -7.87
CA GLY A 207 -5.73 11.81 -8.39
C GLY A 207 -6.79 10.97 -7.67
N SER A 208 -6.48 9.67 -7.46
CA SER A 208 -7.22 8.79 -6.56
C SER A 208 -6.30 7.76 -5.95
N LEU A 209 -6.62 7.37 -4.72
CA LEU A 209 -5.95 6.33 -3.94
C LEU A 209 -6.97 5.25 -3.64
N SER A 210 -6.72 4.03 -4.08
CA SER A 210 -7.60 2.89 -3.87
C SER A 210 -6.88 1.81 -3.10
N LEU A 211 -7.45 1.38 -1.97
CA LEU A 211 -7.08 0.14 -1.32
C LEU A 211 -8.01 -0.95 -1.83
N ILE A 212 -7.45 -1.97 -2.49
CA ILE A 212 -8.16 -3.12 -3.02
C ILE A 212 -7.76 -4.34 -2.21
N THR A 213 -8.74 -5.02 -1.63
CA THR A 213 -8.56 -6.19 -0.77
C THR A 213 -9.47 -7.34 -1.23
N GLY A 214 -9.37 -8.50 -0.58
CA GLY A 214 -10.23 -9.65 -0.85
C GLY A 214 -9.55 -10.72 -1.71
N ALA A 215 -10.35 -11.53 -2.38
CA ALA A 215 -9.87 -12.58 -3.27
C ALA A 215 -9.42 -11.96 -4.60
N LEU A 216 -8.22 -11.37 -4.60
CA LEU A 216 -7.68 -10.64 -5.75
C LEU A 216 -7.61 -11.49 -7.00
N PRO A 217 -7.98 -10.96 -8.19
CA PRO A 217 -7.85 -11.61 -9.49
C PRO A 217 -6.42 -12.04 -9.84
N ALA A 218 -6.24 -12.88 -10.88
CA ALA A 218 -4.94 -13.47 -11.22
C ALA A 218 -3.90 -12.45 -11.72
N GLU A 219 -4.31 -11.27 -12.15
CA GLU A 219 -3.44 -10.15 -12.52
C GLU A 219 -2.64 -9.57 -11.33
N TYR A 220 -3.07 -9.86 -10.11
CA TYR A 220 -2.38 -9.42 -8.90
C TYR A 220 -1.65 -10.59 -8.23
N GLY A 221 -0.38 -10.37 -7.88
CA GLY A 221 0.46 -11.38 -7.27
C GLY A 221 1.60 -10.77 -6.46
N LEU A 222 2.41 -11.60 -5.84
CA LEU A 222 3.59 -11.28 -5.03
C LEU A 222 3.26 -10.67 -3.66
N ARG A 223 2.43 -9.64 -3.59
CA ARG A 223 1.89 -9.04 -2.36
C ARG A 223 0.37 -9.09 -2.46
N THR A 224 -0.31 -9.60 -1.47
CA THR A 224 -1.69 -10.07 -1.66
C THR A 224 -2.66 -9.72 -0.55
N THR A 225 -2.21 -9.15 0.56
CA THR A 225 -3.08 -8.67 1.64
C THR A 225 -3.87 -7.45 1.23
N GLY A 226 -3.21 -6.52 0.50
CA GLY A 226 -3.83 -5.34 -0.05
C GLY A 226 -3.03 -4.78 -1.21
N LEU A 227 -3.76 -4.22 -2.16
CA LEU A 227 -3.21 -3.48 -3.29
C LEU A 227 -3.53 -2.00 -3.11
N ILE A 228 -2.51 -1.17 -3.07
CA ILE A 228 -2.64 0.29 -3.05
C ILE A 228 -2.42 0.78 -4.49
N ASP A 229 -3.52 1.10 -5.17
CA ASP A 229 -3.48 1.62 -6.53
C ASP A 229 -3.64 3.13 -6.55
N ILE A 230 -2.61 3.81 -7.06
CA ILE A 230 -2.52 5.26 -7.18
C ILE A 230 -2.73 5.65 -8.63
N THR A 231 -3.80 6.38 -8.88
CA THR A 231 -3.99 7.08 -10.16
C THR A 231 -3.41 8.47 -10.03
N THR A 232 -2.52 8.86 -10.95
CA THR A 232 -1.95 10.21 -10.96
C THR A 232 -2.99 11.25 -11.35
N ARG A 233 -2.81 12.48 -10.88
CA ARG A 233 -3.68 13.61 -11.26
C ARG A 233 -3.65 13.86 -12.76
N ASN A 234 -4.80 14.20 -13.32
CA ASN A 234 -4.98 14.57 -14.73
C ASN A 234 -5.63 15.96 -14.92
N ASP A 235 -6.00 16.63 -13.83
CA ASP A 235 -6.65 17.94 -13.82
C ASP A 235 -5.67 19.13 -13.92
N ILE A 236 -4.36 18.87 -13.97
CA ILE A 236 -3.27 19.84 -13.81
C ILE A 236 -2.52 20.18 -15.11
N PHE A 237 -2.94 19.62 -16.26
CA PHE A 237 -2.23 19.84 -17.52
C PHE A 237 -2.59 21.14 -18.25
N ASN A 238 -3.16 22.11 -17.56
CA ASN A 238 -3.67 23.38 -18.08
C ASN A 238 -2.71 24.57 -17.88
N ASN A 239 -1.40 24.34 -17.71
CA ASN A 239 -0.37 25.32 -17.39
C ASN A 239 -0.67 26.08 -16.10
N SER A 240 -0.90 25.33 -15.05
CA SER A 240 -1.17 25.83 -13.71
C SER A 240 -0.44 25.00 -12.66
N GLY A 241 -0.33 25.58 -11.48
CA GLY A 241 0.30 24.91 -10.34
C GLY A 241 -0.03 25.61 -9.03
N SER A 242 0.70 25.24 -7.99
CA SER A 242 0.63 25.90 -6.70
C SER A 242 2.00 26.00 -6.04
N VAL A 243 2.15 27.03 -5.20
CA VAL A 243 3.24 27.16 -4.24
C VAL A 243 2.60 27.19 -2.86
N SER A 244 3.06 26.33 -1.98
CA SER A 244 2.44 26.15 -0.67
C SER A 244 3.48 26.16 0.44
N TYR A 245 3.02 26.55 1.62
CA TYR A 245 3.76 26.46 2.87
C TYR A 245 2.84 25.90 3.95
N TYR A 246 3.28 24.89 4.65
CA TYR A 246 2.61 24.32 5.80
C TYR A 246 3.58 24.26 6.97
N GLY A 247 3.14 24.64 8.17
CA GLY A 247 4.02 24.68 9.33
C GLY A 247 3.28 24.88 10.63
N GLY A 248 3.97 24.63 11.74
CA GLY A 248 3.35 24.75 13.04
C GLY A 248 4.11 24.11 14.19
N SER A 249 3.42 23.34 15.00
CA SER A 249 3.95 22.67 16.19
C SER A 249 5.18 21.82 15.85
N ARG A 250 6.06 21.63 16.81
CA ARG A 250 7.31 20.85 16.73
C ARG A 250 8.27 21.34 15.64
N GLY A 251 8.27 22.67 15.42
CA GLY A 251 9.16 23.27 14.42
C GLY A 251 8.89 22.81 12.99
N THR A 252 7.69 22.29 12.70
CA THR A 252 7.32 21.82 11.37
C THR A 252 7.38 22.95 10.35
N ILE A 253 8.15 22.72 9.28
CA ILE A 253 8.33 23.60 8.12
C ILE A 253 8.20 22.73 6.88
N GLU A 254 7.21 23.01 6.04
CA GLU A 254 6.93 22.18 4.87
C GLU A 254 6.54 23.05 3.65
N PRO A 255 7.52 23.68 2.97
CA PRO A 255 7.29 24.27 1.66
C PRO A 255 7.11 23.20 0.59
N SER A 256 6.21 23.46 -0.35
CA SER A 256 5.98 22.60 -1.50
C SER A 256 5.58 23.40 -2.73
N PHE A 257 5.79 22.80 -3.89
CA PHE A 257 5.30 23.32 -5.15
C PHE A 257 4.81 22.19 -6.05
N ASP A 258 3.88 22.50 -6.90
CA ASP A 258 3.47 21.68 -8.04
C ASP A 258 3.25 22.57 -9.26
N TYR A 259 3.51 22.01 -10.45
CA TYR A 259 3.21 22.67 -11.71
C TYR A 259 3.00 21.65 -12.82
N GLY A 260 1.95 21.84 -13.61
CA GLY A 260 1.65 20.98 -14.75
C GLY A 260 1.15 21.75 -15.94
N GLY A 261 1.34 21.17 -17.11
CA GLY A 261 0.95 21.84 -18.34
C GLY A 261 1.00 20.92 -19.56
N THR A 262 0.78 21.53 -20.71
CA THR A 262 0.82 20.89 -22.03
C THR A 262 1.58 21.78 -23.01
N PHE A 263 2.50 21.20 -23.76
CA PHE A 263 3.18 21.90 -24.84
C PHE A 263 3.19 21.08 -26.13
N GLY A 264 3.34 21.76 -27.28
CA GLY A 264 3.48 21.12 -28.61
C GLY A 264 2.24 20.38 -29.11
N ALA A 265 1.05 20.68 -28.56
CA ALA A 265 -0.18 20.03 -29.01
C ALA A 265 -0.61 20.52 -30.39
N ASN A 266 -0.60 19.65 -31.39
CA ASN A 266 -1.18 19.86 -32.70
C ASN A 266 -2.57 19.19 -32.74
N CYS A 267 -3.62 19.96 -32.45
CA CYS A 267 -4.99 19.51 -32.58
C CYS A 267 -5.56 20.01 -33.89
N ALA A 268 -5.91 19.12 -34.84
CA ALA A 268 -6.54 19.53 -36.08
C ALA A 268 -7.95 20.08 -35.81
N PRO A 269 -8.34 21.22 -36.44
CA PRO A 269 -9.69 21.70 -36.33
C PRO A 269 -10.66 20.63 -36.86
N ARG A 270 -11.68 20.30 -36.08
CA ARG A 270 -12.73 19.37 -36.50
C ARG A 270 -13.45 19.92 -37.72
N ALA A 271 -13.30 19.28 -38.88
CA ALA A 271 -14.06 19.60 -40.07
C ALA A 271 -15.57 19.40 -39.75
N SER A 272 -16.38 20.48 -39.89
CA SER A 272 -17.80 20.36 -39.77
C SER A 272 -18.34 19.54 -40.94
N SER A 273 -18.69 18.29 -40.73
CA SER A 273 -19.43 17.51 -41.71
C SER A 273 -20.88 17.99 -41.74
N SER A 274 -21.24 18.79 -42.72
CA SER A 274 -22.60 19.04 -43.10
C SER A 274 -23.14 17.80 -43.79
N GLY A 275 -23.68 16.85 -43.04
CA GLY A 275 -24.25 15.62 -43.58
C GLY A 275 -24.89 14.79 -42.48
N THR A 276 -26.11 14.34 -42.72
CA THR A 276 -26.93 13.47 -41.90
C THR A 276 -26.31 12.10 -41.74
N ALA A 277 -25.24 11.98 -40.92
CA ALA A 277 -24.68 10.71 -40.50
C ALA A 277 -24.70 10.62 -39.00
N LYS A 278 -25.14 9.45 -38.50
CA LYS A 278 -25.11 9.02 -37.11
C LYS A 278 -23.80 9.39 -36.43
N PRO A 279 -23.75 9.88 -35.18
CA PRO A 279 -22.50 10.26 -34.55
C PRO A 279 -21.63 9.04 -34.40
N ALA A 280 -20.65 8.88 -35.29
CA ALA A 280 -19.51 8.00 -35.07
C ALA A 280 -18.68 8.63 -33.94
N SER A 281 -18.20 7.80 -33.03
CA SER A 281 -17.35 8.15 -31.89
C SER A 281 -16.33 9.23 -32.25
N SER A 282 -16.40 10.36 -31.53
CA SER A 282 -15.62 11.56 -31.81
C SER A 282 -14.16 11.33 -31.44
N SER A 283 -13.37 10.76 -32.35
CA SER A 283 -11.92 10.69 -32.14
C SER A 283 -11.31 12.09 -32.34
N SER A 284 -10.91 12.76 -31.27
CA SER A 284 -10.08 13.97 -31.34
C SER A 284 -8.76 13.66 -32.04
N SER A 285 -8.38 14.48 -33.02
CA SER A 285 -7.17 14.29 -33.84
C SER A 285 -5.96 15.06 -33.27
N CYS A 286 -5.78 15.07 -31.93
CA CYS A 286 -4.62 15.68 -31.28
C CYS A 286 -3.44 14.69 -31.26
N PHE A 287 -2.27 15.09 -31.79
CA PHE A 287 -1.03 14.31 -31.77
C PHE A 287 0.14 15.17 -31.33
N GLY A 288 1.20 14.51 -30.81
CA GLY A 288 2.50 15.13 -30.57
C GLY A 288 2.56 16.11 -29.41
N GLY A 289 1.50 16.29 -28.63
CA GLY A 289 1.55 17.08 -27.41
C GLY A 289 2.19 16.32 -26.27
N VAL A 290 2.97 16.99 -25.45
CA VAL A 290 3.51 16.44 -24.19
C VAL A 290 2.77 17.11 -23.03
N GLN A 291 2.10 16.29 -22.24
CA GLN A 291 1.56 16.67 -20.94
C GLN A 291 2.62 16.39 -19.89
N TYR A 292 2.78 17.30 -18.95
CA TYR A 292 3.78 17.16 -17.88
C TYR A 292 3.25 17.66 -16.55
N PHE A 293 3.78 17.07 -15.48
CA PHE A 293 3.56 17.48 -14.11
C PHE A 293 4.83 17.25 -13.31
N PHE A 294 5.19 18.24 -12.47
CA PHE A 294 6.30 18.18 -11.53
C PHE A 294 5.82 18.64 -10.16
N SER A 295 6.29 17.97 -9.12
CA SER A 295 6.12 18.43 -7.75
C SER A 295 7.39 18.26 -6.95
N GLY A 296 7.54 19.11 -5.92
CA GLY A 296 8.60 19.01 -4.94
C GLY A 296 8.09 19.43 -3.56
N ARG A 297 8.58 18.75 -2.54
CA ARG A 297 8.22 18.98 -1.14
C ARG A 297 9.43 18.82 -0.26
N TYR A 298 9.61 19.71 0.68
CA TYR A 298 10.56 19.62 1.77
C TYR A 298 9.78 19.57 3.08
N LEU A 299 10.17 18.73 4.02
CA LEU A 299 9.63 18.67 5.37
C LEU A 299 10.78 18.67 6.38
N GLN A 300 10.69 19.51 7.38
CA GLN A 300 11.52 19.51 8.56
C GLN A 300 10.62 19.52 9.79
N THR A 301 10.92 18.69 10.80
CA THR A 301 10.17 18.65 12.05
C THR A 301 11.02 18.05 13.17
N THR A 302 10.68 18.34 14.43
CA THR A 302 11.20 17.67 15.63
C THR A 302 10.21 16.58 16.13
N GLU A 303 9.32 16.12 15.29
CA GLU A 303 8.55 14.90 15.44
C GLU A 303 8.83 14.05 14.20
N GLY A 304 10.01 13.43 14.17
CA GLY A 304 10.49 12.66 13.04
C GLY A 304 9.92 11.27 12.99
N ILE A 305 10.06 10.54 14.08
CA ILE A 305 9.44 9.24 14.34
C ILE A 305 8.64 9.32 15.63
N GLU A 306 8.14 8.19 16.15
CA GLU A 306 7.31 8.22 17.35
C GLU A 306 8.12 8.48 18.60
N ASN A 307 7.59 9.33 19.46
CA ASN A 307 8.17 9.58 20.77
C ASN A 307 8.07 8.32 21.65
N PRO A 308 9.20 7.83 22.25
CA PRO A 308 9.17 6.70 23.18
C PRO A 308 8.55 7.03 24.53
N LEU A 309 8.25 8.31 24.81
CA LEU A 309 7.67 8.82 26.04
C LEU A 309 6.39 9.63 25.78
N PRO A 310 5.44 9.68 26.70
CA PRO A 310 4.20 10.46 26.57
C PRO A 310 4.42 11.98 26.76
N THR A 311 5.48 12.53 26.23
CA THR A 311 5.83 13.95 26.30
C THR A 311 5.43 14.71 25.05
N LEU A 312 5.39 16.04 25.12
CA LEU A 312 5.09 16.89 23.97
C LEU A 312 6.21 16.89 22.92
N ASN A 313 7.43 16.76 23.36
CA ASN A 313 8.61 16.75 22.49
C ASN A 313 9.50 15.59 22.91
N ALA A 314 9.92 14.79 21.95
CA ALA A 314 10.94 13.78 22.14
C ALA A 314 12.32 14.43 22.22
N ILE A 315 13.24 13.74 22.91
CA ILE A 315 14.65 14.08 22.87
C ILE A 315 15.24 13.38 21.65
N HIS A 316 16.00 14.11 20.82
CA HIS A 316 16.69 13.55 19.67
C HIS A 316 15.76 12.98 18.60
N ASP A 317 14.78 13.78 18.18
CA ASP A 317 13.75 13.36 17.22
C ASP A 317 13.63 14.31 16.01
N PHE A 318 14.73 14.93 15.62
CA PHE A 318 14.76 15.78 14.42
C PHE A 318 14.75 14.95 13.17
N SER A 319 13.91 15.34 12.20
CA SER A 319 13.88 14.74 10.86
C SER A 319 13.82 15.80 9.78
N GLN A 320 14.38 15.40 8.63
CA GLN A 320 14.35 16.16 7.39
C GLN A 320 14.01 15.22 6.25
N GLN A 321 13.07 15.61 5.38
CA GLN A 321 12.64 14.80 4.25
C GLN A 321 12.48 15.68 2.99
N GLU A 322 12.92 15.18 1.85
CA GLU A 322 12.80 15.81 0.55
C GLU A 322 12.16 14.83 -0.41
N ARG A 323 11.15 15.27 -1.16
CA ARG A 323 10.43 14.46 -2.14
C ARG A 323 10.29 15.20 -3.45
N GLY A 324 10.50 14.52 -4.55
CA GLY A 324 10.30 15.03 -5.89
C GLY A 324 9.56 14.03 -6.76
N PHE A 325 8.69 14.51 -7.63
CA PHE A 325 7.94 13.67 -8.54
C PHE A 325 7.81 14.32 -9.91
N ALA A 326 7.87 13.52 -10.96
CA ALA A 326 7.67 13.91 -12.34
C ALA A 326 6.75 12.93 -13.06
N TYR A 327 5.78 13.44 -13.80
CA TYR A 327 4.97 12.68 -14.74
C TYR A 327 4.98 13.36 -16.10
N MET A 328 5.22 12.59 -17.16
CA MET A 328 5.15 13.04 -18.54
C MET A 328 4.33 12.04 -19.36
N SER A 329 3.51 12.56 -20.28
CA SER A 329 2.69 11.73 -21.17
C SER A 329 2.62 12.33 -22.54
N SER A 330 2.73 11.51 -23.59
CA SER A 330 2.60 11.92 -24.98
C SER A 330 1.79 10.92 -25.79
N PHE A 331 0.97 11.41 -26.71
CA PHE A 331 0.23 10.58 -27.64
C PHE A 331 1.03 10.37 -28.93
N VAL A 332 1.59 9.17 -29.07
CA VAL A 332 2.36 8.77 -30.25
C VAL A 332 1.46 8.74 -31.50
N ASP A 333 0.27 8.17 -31.36
CA ASP A 333 -0.78 8.15 -32.34
C ASP A 333 -2.18 8.18 -31.68
N ARG A 334 -3.26 7.97 -32.45
CA ARG A 334 -4.62 7.96 -31.91
C ARG A 334 -4.90 6.83 -30.92
N TYR A 335 -4.11 5.78 -30.95
CA TYR A 335 -4.30 4.54 -30.21
C TYR A 335 -3.19 4.25 -29.23
N THR A 336 -2.12 5.05 -29.23
CA THR A 336 -0.89 4.75 -28.46
C THR A 336 -0.47 5.95 -27.62
N ARG A 337 -0.27 5.72 -26.32
CA ARG A 337 0.26 6.68 -25.35
C ARG A 337 1.59 6.17 -24.79
N LEU A 338 2.58 7.03 -24.72
CA LEU A 338 3.83 6.83 -23.98
C LEU A 338 3.79 7.69 -22.72
N SER A 339 4.14 7.13 -21.58
CA SER A 339 4.22 7.87 -20.31
C SER A 339 5.49 7.53 -19.54
N LEU A 340 6.03 8.53 -18.85
CA LEU A 340 7.18 8.44 -17.95
C LEU A 340 6.75 8.94 -16.58
N ILE A 341 7.02 8.15 -15.55
CA ILE A 341 6.87 8.51 -14.15
C ILE A 341 8.26 8.43 -13.51
N ALA A 342 8.63 9.38 -12.69
CA ALA A 342 9.85 9.33 -11.89
C ALA A 342 9.60 9.95 -10.51
N GLY A 343 10.21 9.38 -9.50
CA GLY A 343 10.13 9.89 -8.13
C GLY A 343 11.45 9.76 -7.41
N THR A 344 11.70 10.64 -6.46
CA THR A 344 12.84 10.62 -5.55
C THR A 344 12.40 11.04 -4.16
N ALA A 345 12.92 10.37 -3.14
CA ALA A 345 12.75 10.73 -1.74
C ALA A 345 14.09 10.56 -1.02
N THR A 346 14.44 11.54 -0.19
CA THR A 346 15.61 11.48 0.70
C THR A 346 15.15 11.88 2.08
N SER A 347 15.52 11.11 3.09
CA SER A 347 15.11 11.37 4.48
C SER A 347 16.30 11.15 5.41
N SER A 348 16.36 11.94 6.49
CA SER A 348 17.32 11.79 7.57
C SER A 348 16.57 11.93 8.91
N PHE A 349 16.79 10.97 9.78
CA PHE A 349 16.12 10.87 11.07
C PHE A 349 17.14 10.75 12.19
N GLN A 350 16.95 11.50 13.26
CA GLN A 350 17.47 11.14 14.57
C GLN A 350 16.54 10.08 15.18
N ILE A 351 17.10 9.20 16.01
CA ILE A 351 16.33 8.20 16.74
C ILE A 351 16.02 8.74 18.14
N PRO A 352 14.76 8.82 18.55
CA PRO A 352 14.38 9.39 19.83
C PRO A 352 14.92 8.59 21.02
N ASN A 353 15.37 9.28 22.04
CA ASN A 353 16.00 8.69 23.21
C ASN A 353 15.01 8.49 24.38
N VAL A 354 15.25 7.43 25.17
CA VAL A 354 14.63 7.20 26.48
C VAL A 354 15.60 7.68 27.55
N PRO A 355 15.39 8.86 28.18
CA PRO A 355 16.28 9.36 29.21
C PRO A 355 16.19 8.53 30.50
N GLY A 356 17.31 8.39 31.21
CA GLY A 356 17.35 7.67 32.47
C GLY A 356 17.45 6.14 32.34
N GLN A 357 17.68 5.62 31.15
CA GLN A 357 17.96 4.19 30.97
C GLN A 357 19.29 3.84 31.64
N PRO A 358 19.34 2.85 32.54
CA PRO A 358 20.57 2.47 33.25
C PRO A 358 21.50 1.67 32.35
N VAL A 359 22.79 1.87 32.53
CA VAL A 359 23.85 1.06 31.91
C VAL A 359 23.85 -0.36 32.48
N GLY A 360 24.13 -1.36 31.66
CA GLY A 360 24.29 -2.74 32.07
C GLY A 360 22.99 -3.46 32.46
N VAL A 361 21.85 -3.09 31.86
CA VAL A 361 20.55 -3.73 32.12
C VAL A 361 20.11 -4.55 30.94
N ASN A 362 20.34 -4.06 29.73
CA ASN A 362 20.03 -4.76 28.49
C ASN A 362 21.32 -5.38 27.93
N GLY A 363 21.15 -6.29 27.00
CA GLY A 363 22.24 -7.11 26.47
C GLY A 363 22.35 -8.48 27.19
N ASN A 364 22.90 -9.45 26.51
CA ASN A 364 23.07 -10.80 27.06
C ASN A 364 24.49 -11.36 26.73
N PRO A 365 25.44 -11.11 27.63
CA PRO A 365 25.41 -10.43 28.93
C PRO A 365 25.36 -8.89 28.84
N PRO A 366 24.94 -8.19 29.88
CA PRO A 366 24.96 -6.74 29.92
C PRO A 366 26.41 -6.19 29.95
N VAL A 367 26.65 -5.08 29.25
CA VAL A 367 27.94 -4.39 29.22
C VAL A 367 27.96 -3.29 30.27
N THR A 368 28.94 -3.31 31.16
CA THR A 368 29.09 -2.33 32.24
C THR A 368 30.30 -1.42 32.11
N ASN A 369 31.18 -1.68 31.15
CA ASN A 369 32.40 -0.91 30.92
C ASN A 369 32.82 -1.02 29.46
N VAL A 370 32.92 0.08 28.77
CA VAL A 370 33.44 0.17 27.39
C VAL A 370 34.70 1.01 27.41
N SER A 371 35.87 0.39 27.25
CA SER A 371 37.17 1.06 27.23
C SER A 371 37.40 2.05 28.39
N GLY A 372 36.92 1.71 29.61
CA GLY A 372 37.03 2.53 30.80
C GLY A 372 35.85 3.48 31.04
N ILE A 373 34.86 3.53 30.14
CA ILE A 373 33.62 4.28 30.33
C ILE A 373 32.60 3.34 30.99
N THR A 374 32.16 3.69 32.20
CA THR A 374 31.24 2.88 33.03
C THR A 374 29.89 3.55 33.25
N SER A 375 29.66 4.72 32.70
CA SER A 375 28.40 5.46 32.78
C SER A 375 28.13 6.17 31.46
N PHE A 376 26.88 6.18 31.05
CA PHE A 376 26.41 6.88 29.86
C PHE A 376 25.05 7.50 30.14
N ASN A 377 24.89 8.76 29.77
CA ASN A 377 23.57 9.40 29.84
C ASN A 377 22.74 9.05 28.61
N SER A 378 21.76 8.17 28.73
CA SER A 378 20.91 7.72 27.63
C SER A 378 20.20 8.87 26.89
N ALA A 379 19.99 10.03 27.53
CA ALA A 379 19.48 11.21 26.83
C ALA A 379 20.46 11.81 25.81
N ALA A 380 21.73 11.41 25.84
CA ALA A 380 22.78 11.85 24.90
C ALA A 380 23.05 10.83 23.79
N LEU A 381 22.30 9.73 23.74
CA LEU A 381 22.41 8.73 22.67
C LEU A 381 22.23 9.39 21.29
N ASN A 382 23.12 9.08 20.35
CA ASN A 382 23.18 9.75 19.05
C ASN A 382 23.05 8.77 17.88
N GLU A 383 21.96 8.03 17.86
CA GLU A 383 21.60 7.17 16.74
C GLU A 383 20.95 7.97 15.61
N ARG A 384 21.18 7.59 14.36
CA ARG A 384 20.61 8.23 13.17
C ARG A 384 20.30 7.21 12.08
N GLN A 385 19.35 7.56 11.21
CA GLN A 385 19.05 6.80 10.01
C GLN A 385 18.89 7.72 8.81
N ASP A 386 19.62 7.42 7.74
CA ASP A 386 19.51 8.10 6.46
C ASP A 386 18.89 7.16 5.42
N GLU A 387 17.97 7.69 4.61
CA GLU A 387 17.24 6.93 3.60
C GLU A 387 17.22 7.64 2.26
N ASN A 388 17.30 6.87 1.18
CA ASN A 388 17.16 7.39 -0.18
C ASN A 388 16.37 6.39 -1.03
N THR A 389 15.32 6.87 -1.68
CA THR A 389 14.50 6.08 -2.63
C THR A 389 14.43 6.82 -3.96
N GLN A 390 14.67 6.11 -5.05
CA GLN A 390 14.48 6.60 -6.41
C GLN A 390 13.73 5.54 -7.22
N PHE A 391 12.71 5.97 -7.98
CA PHE A 391 11.99 5.06 -8.87
C PHE A 391 11.67 5.70 -10.22
N GLY A 392 11.53 4.85 -11.22
CA GLY A 392 11.17 5.26 -12.56
C GLY A 392 10.29 4.22 -13.24
N VAL A 393 9.34 4.67 -14.04
CA VAL A 393 8.45 3.84 -14.86
C VAL A 393 8.33 4.44 -16.24
N LEU A 394 8.61 3.63 -17.27
CA LEU A 394 8.34 3.96 -18.66
C LEU A 394 7.26 3.01 -19.18
N ALA A 395 6.12 3.54 -19.63
CA ALA A 395 4.98 2.73 -20.03
C ALA A 395 4.49 3.11 -21.45
N LEU A 396 4.22 2.08 -22.25
CA LEU A 396 3.58 2.18 -23.54
C LEU A 396 2.20 1.53 -23.45
N GLN A 397 1.15 2.32 -23.61
CA GLN A 397 -0.24 1.87 -23.62
C GLN A 397 -0.81 1.90 -25.04
N ARG A 398 -1.56 0.87 -25.40
CA ARG A 398 -2.27 0.80 -26.68
C ARG A 398 -3.72 0.35 -26.48
N SER A 399 -4.64 1.11 -27.11
CA SER A 399 -6.07 0.82 -27.06
C SER A 399 -6.65 0.84 -28.47
N VAL A 400 -7.13 -0.31 -28.96
CA VAL A 400 -7.64 -0.46 -30.33
C VAL A 400 -8.58 -1.66 -30.48
N ASN A 401 -9.78 -1.43 -31.06
CA ASN A 401 -10.71 -2.50 -31.46
C ASN A 401 -10.99 -3.56 -30.37
N GLY A 402 -11.29 -3.12 -29.15
CA GLY A 402 -11.58 -4.01 -28.03
C GLY A 402 -10.34 -4.65 -27.38
N PHE A 403 -9.14 -4.25 -27.81
CA PHE A 403 -7.88 -4.57 -27.15
C PHE A 403 -7.38 -3.36 -26.38
N ASP A 404 -7.15 -3.51 -25.08
CA ASP A 404 -6.48 -2.55 -24.22
C ASP A 404 -5.25 -3.24 -23.61
N GLY A 405 -4.06 -2.68 -23.82
CA GLY A 405 -2.82 -3.26 -23.32
C GLY A 405 -1.80 -2.22 -22.91
N GLN A 406 -0.95 -2.59 -21.96
CA GLN A 406 0.13 -1.78 -21.45
C GLN A 406 1.37 -2.66 -21.25
N ILE A 407 2.52 -2.18 -21.73
CA ILE A 407 3.83 -2.74 -21.40
C ILE A 407 4.66 -1.66 -20.74
N SER A 408 5.35 -2.00 -19.67
CA SER A 408 6.14 -1.07 -18.90
C SER A 408 7.48 -1.65 -18.47
N TYR A 409 8.49 -0.80 -18.44
CA TYR A 409 9.73 -1.00 -17.72
C TYR A 409 9.68 -0.20 -16.43
N PHE A 410 10.09 -0.78 -15.33
CA PHE A 410 10.19 -0.11 -14.04
C PHE A 410 11.56 -0.35 -13.40
N THR A 411 12.00 0.62 -12.62
CA THR A 411 13.23 0.54 -11.82
C THR A 411 12.99 1.20 -10.47
N ARG A 412 13.62 0.67 -9.43
CA ARG A 412 13.64 1.29 -8.10
C ARG A 412 14.99 1.02 -7.44
N TYR A 413 15.57 2.07 -6.86
CA TYR A 413 16.73 2.01 -6.00
C TYR A 413 16.36 2.53 -4.61
N ASP A 414 16.72 1.77 -3.59
CA ASP A 414 16.59 2.16 -2.19
C ASP A 414 17.92 1.99 -1.49
N ASN A 415 18.19 2.88 -0.55
CA ASN A 415 19.27 2.78 0.41
C ASN A 415 18.79 3.25 1.78
N LEU A 416 19.09 2.46 2.81
CA LEU A 416 18.88 2.78 4.21
C LEU A 416 20.23 2.58 4.92
N HIS A 417 20.65 3.56 5.72
CA HIS A 417 21.85 3.49 6.54
C HIS A 417 21.51 3.90 7.97
N PHE A 418 21.54 2.93 8.88
CA PHE A 418 21.42 3.16 10.32
C PHE A 418 22.81 3.27 10.94
N MET A 419 23.04 4.34 11.67
CA MET A 419 24.30 4.68 12.34
C MET A 419 24.10 4.66 13.85
N PRO A 420 24.77 3.76 14.60
CA PRO A 420 24.68 3.63 16.04
C PRO A 420 25.44 4.74 16.78
N ASP A 421 25.20 4.87 18.07
CA ASP A 421 26.16 5.49 19.01
C ASP A 421 27.10 4.41 19.55
N PRO A 422 28.38 4.35 19.10
CA PRO A 422 29.22 3.19 19.38
C PRO A 422 29.44 2.89 20.87
N VAL A 423 29.42 3.91 21.72
CA VAL A 423 29.64 3.75 23.18
C VAL A 423 28.32 3.58 23.90
N GLY A 424 27.34 4.43 23.57
CA GLY A 424 26.03 4.39 24.17
C GLY A 424 25.34 3.05 23.97
N ASP A 425 25.31 2.57 22.72
CA ASP A 425 24.65 1.32 22.35
C ASP A 425 25.31 0.09 22.97
N LEU A 426 26.64 0.05 23.04
CA LEU A 426 27.35 -1.02 23.76
C LEU A 426 26.95 -1.05 25.24
N LEU A 427 27.00 0.11 25.92
CA LEU A 427 26.69 0.20 27.34
C LEU A 427 25.20 -0.03 27.68
N LEU A 428 24.32 0.39 26.80
CA LEU A 428 22.88 0.30 27.02
C LEU A 428 22.28 -1.03 26.53
N ASN A 429 22.87 -1.62 25.51
CA ASN A 429 22.25 -2.71 24.73
C ASN A 429 23.19 -3.90 24.42
N GLY A 430 24.48 -3.75 24.66
CA GLY A 430 25.50 -4.80 24.49
C GLY A 430 25.98 -4.98 23.04
N ILE A 431 25.44 -4.22 22.11
CA ILE A 431 25.81 -4.22 20.68
C ILE A 431 25.58 -2.86 20.05
N ALA A 432 26.48 -2.41 19.21
CA ALA A 432 26.32 -1.21 18.39
C ALA A 432 26.51 -1.57 16.92
N SER A 433 25.39 -1.62 16.15
CA SER A 433 25.40 -2.10 14.77
C SER A 433 25.24 -0.95 13.78
N ASP A 434 26.26 -0.72 12.95
CA ASP A 434 26.19 0.11 11.75
C ASP A 434 25.63 -0.77 10.61
N ILE A 435 24.45 -0.41 10.08
CA ILE A 435 23.70 -1.25 9.14
C ILE A 435 23.39 -0.46 7.88
N SER A 436 23.91 -0.92 6.75
CA SER A 436 23.54 -0.41 5.42
C SER A 436 22.80 -1.48 4.64
N ARG A 437 21.65 -1.10 4.09
CA ARG A 437 20.84 -1.94 3.21
C ARG A 437 20.52 -1.21 1.92
N GLN A 438 20.85 -1.83 0.81
CA GLN A 438 20.61 -1.29 -0.52
C GLN A 438 19.89 -2.33 -1.38
N ALA A 439 18.98 -1.85 -2.22
CA ALA A 439 18.28 -2.67 -3.20
C ALA A 439 18.17 -1.91 -4.53
N LEU A 440 18.50 -2.58 -5.63
CA LEU A 440 18.25 -2.08 -6.99
C LEU A 440 17.42 -3.10 -7.74
N THR A 441 16.16 -2.75 -8.00
CA THR A 441 15.22 -3.59 -8.76
C THR A 441 15.01 -3.02 -10.15
N ASN A 442 15.05 -3.90 -11.15
CA ASN A 442 14.67 -3.60 -12.53
C ASN A 442 13.69 -4.65 -13.03
N GLY A 443 12.66 -4.25 -13.77
CA GLY A 443 11.69 -5.21 -14.27
C GLY A 443 10.86 -4.72 -15.44
N VAL A 444 10.14 -5.68 -16.03
CA VAL A 444 9.18 -5.47 -17.10
C VAL A 444 7.85 -6.10 -16.72
N GLN A 445 6.78 -5.36 -16.91
CA GLN A 445 5.41 -5.79 -16.72
C GLN A 445 4.62 -5.57 -18.01
N GLY A 446 3.81 -6.55 -18.40
CA GLY A 446 2.88 -6.45 -19.53
C GLY A 446 1.51 -6.96 -19.11
N ASP A 447 0.46 -6.16 -19.34
CA ASP A 447 -0.92 -6.49 -19.05
C ASP A 447 -1.80 -6.14 -20.25
N ALA A 448 -2.75 -7.00 -20.56
CA ALA A 448 -3.69 -6.78 -21.65
C ALA A 448 -5.07 -7.35 -21.34
N SER A 449 -6.10 -6.67 -21.82
CA SER A 449 -7.47 -7.16 -21.90
C SER A 449 -7.95 -7.19 -23.36
N TYR A 450 -8.74 -8.19 -23.67
CA TYR A 450 -9.36 -8.35 -24.98
C TYR A 450 -10.84 -8.68 -24.84
N PHE A 451 -11.67 -7.80 -25.35
CA PHE A 451 -13.11 -8.00 -25.41
C PHE A 451 -13.44 -9.00 -26.52
N LEU A 452 -13.47 -10.29 -26.17
CA LEU A 452 -13.65 -11.38 -27.14
C LEU A 452 -15.09 -11.47 -27.64
N THR A 453 -16.07 -11.38 -26.72
CA THR A 453 -17.52 -11.39 -26.99
C THR A 453 -18.22 -10.52 -25.96
N PRO A 454 -19.52 -10.18 -26.13
CA PRO A 454 -20.28 -9.48 -25.09
C PRO A 454 -20.32 -10.19 -23.73
N ALA A 455 -20.04 -11.50 -23.70
CA ALA A 455 -20.02 -12.31 -22.49
C ALA A 455 -18.61 -12.55 -21.93
N HIS A 456 -17.55 -12.42 -22.74
CA HIS A 456 -16.18 -12.81 -22.35
C HIS A 456 -15.18 -11.68 -22.57
N THR A 457 -14.48 -11.31 -21.51
CA THR A 457 -13.30 -10.42 -21.55
C THR A 457 -12.09 -11.19 -21.06
N LEU A 458 -11.20 -11.53 -21.97
CA LEU A 458 -9.95 -12.22 -21.64
C LEU A 458 -8.92 -11.23 -21.14
N ARG A 459 -8.20 -11.56 -20.06
CA ARG A 459 -7.06 -10.80 -19.56
C ARG A 459 -5.86 -11.70 -19.41
N MET A 460 -4.68 -11.18 -19.73
CA MET A 460 -3.41 -11.90 -19.62
C MET A 460 -2.27 -10.92 -19.37
N GLY A 461 -1.25 -11.40 -18.73
CA GLY A 461 -0.06 -10.59 -18.50
C GLY A 461 1.08 -11.36 -17.88
N PHE A 462 2.18 -10.64 -17.71
CA PHE A 462 3.39 -11.16 -17.11
C PHE A 462 4.14 -10.06 -16.36
N THR A 463 4.97 -10.48 -15.41
CA THR A 463 5.93 -9.63 -14.70
C THR A 463 7.23 -10.40 -14.57
N VAL A 464 8.35 -9.76 -14.85
CA VAL A 464 9.69 -10.29 -14.59
C VAL A 464 10.53 -9.18 -13.99
N SER A 465 11.12 -9.44 -12.83
CA SER A 465 12.02 -8.48 -12.18
C SER A 465 13.25 -9.16 -11.60
N GLY A 466 14.40 -8.47 -11.68
CA GLY A 466 15.63 -8.81 -11.00
C GLY A 466 15.93 -7.75 -9.95
N GLU A 467 16.25 -8.19 -8.72
CA GLU A 467 16.62 -7.35 -7.60
C GLU A 467 18.02 -7.72 -7.14
N GLN A 468 18.91 -6.72 -7.16
CA GLN A 468 20.24 -6.83 -6.57
C GLN A 468 20.21 -6.16 -5.21
N THR A 469 20.58 -6.91 -4.16
CA THR A 469 20.68 -6.38 -2.80
C THR A 469 22.12 -6.41 -2.29
N TRP A 470 22.43 -5.43 -1.43
CA TRP A 470 23.65 -5.36 -0.63
C TRP A 470 23.21 -5.07 0.81
N VAL A 471 23.63 -5.94 1.72
CA VAL A 471 23.39 -5.81 3.16
C VAL A 471 24.78 -5.84 3.80
N ASP A 472 25.19 -4.70 4.34
CA ASP A 472 26.49 -4.52 4.98
C ASP A 472 26.25 -4.18 6.46
N ASN A 473 26.67 -5.06 7.36
CA ASN A 473 26.52 -4.90 8.79
C ASN A 473 27.88 -4.93 9.48
N THR A 474 28.22 -3.89 10.21
CA THR A 474 29.40 -3.86 11.08
C THR A 474 28.93 -3.61 12.51
N SER A 475 29.01 -4.63 13.34
CA SER A 475 28.57 -4.57 14.74
C SER A 475 29.78 -4.53 15.69
N LEU A 476 29.82 -3.55 16.58
CA LEU A 476 30.72 -3.56 17.72
C LEU A 476 30.09 -4.38 18.84
N VAL A 477 30.85 -5.32 19.38
CA VAL A 477 30.46 -6.19 20.50
C VAL A 477 31.66 -6.39 21.44
N GLU A 478 31.41 -6.80 22.67
CA GLU A 478 32.50 -7.21 23.56
C GLU A 478 32.63 -8.72 23.58
N PRO A 479 33.86 -9.27 23.40
CA PRO A 479 34.11 -10.68 23.63
C PRO A 479 33.87 -11.04 25.09
N CYS A 480 33.24 -12.18 25.34
CA CYS A 480 33.03 -12.66 26.69
C CYS A 480 33.36 -14.16 26.80
N THR A 481 34.14 -14.54 27.82
CA THR A 481 34.53 -15.94 28.06
C THR A 481 33.40 -16.73 28.73
N VAL A 482 32.72 -16.12 29.66
CA VAL A 482 31.65 -16.73 30.47
C VAL A 482 30.29 -16.10 30.12
N CYS A 483 30.28 -14.93 29.55
CA CYS A 483 29.11 -14.14 29.20
C CYS A 483 28.16 -13.92 30.37
N ASP A 484 28.66 -13.58 31.53
CA ASP A 484 27.88 -13.26 32.74
C ASP A 484 27.95 -11.76 33.14
N GLY A 485 28.52 -10.92 32.27
CA GLY A 485 28.66 -9.49 32.47
C GLY A 485 29.86 -9.07 33.31
N THR A 486 30.71 -10.02 33.78
CA THR A 486 31.82 -9.73 34.68
C THR A 486 33.19 -9.73 33.99
N ASP A 487 33.32 -10.34 32.83
CA ASP A 487 34.58 -10.50 32.09
C ASP A 487 34.38 -10.13 30.62
N ASN A 488 34.26 -8.86 30.35
CA ASN A 488 34.13 -8.30 29.01
C ASN A 488 35.51 -7.84 28.52
N GLY A 489 35.88 -8.28 27.30
CA GLY A 489 37.11 -7.86 26.62
C GLY A 489 36.96 -6.44 26.04
N ALA A 490 38.01 -5.97 25.35
CA ALA A 490 37.88 -4.76 24.58
C ALA A 490 36.92 -4.96 23.40
N PRO A 491 36.11 -3.93 23.00
CA PRO A 491 35.19 -4.04 21.89
C PRO A 491 35.88 -4.48 20.60
N VAL A 492 35.24 -5.37 19.87
CA VAL A 492 35.69 -5.86 18.54
C VAL A 492 34.59 -5.62 17.52
N ALA A 493 34.98 -5.42 16.27
CA ALA A 493 34.05 -5.28 15.15
C ALA A 493 33.82 -6.66 14.51
N ILE A 494 32.54 -6.99 14.30
CA ILE A 494 32.09 -8.14 13.50
C ILE A 494 31.44 -7.60 12.24
N THR A 495 31.91 -8.07 11.09
CA THR A 495 31.34 -7.73 9.79
C THR A 495 30.57 -8.93 9.26
N ASP A 496 29.33 -8.71 8.88
CA ASP A 496 28.41 -9.71 8.32
C ASP A 496 27.74 -9.11 7.07
N ASP A 497 28.36 -9.33 5.91
CA ASP A 497 27.95 -8.75 4.64
C ASP A 497 27.32 -9.81 3.75
N VAL A 498 26.18 -9.47 3.14
CA VAL A 498 25.45 -10.35 2.21
C VAL A 498 25.07 -9.59 0.94
N THR A 499 25.46 -10.16 -0.19
CA THR A 499 25.07 -9.66 -1.52
C THR A 499 24.31 -10.73 -2.28
N LYS A 500 23.15 -10.39 -2.84
CA LYS A 500 22.31 -11.34 -3.57
C LYS A 500 21.64 -10.69 -4.77
N LEU A 501 21.69 -11.38 -5.92
CA LEU A 501 20.80 -11.12 -7.05
C LEU A 501 19.67 -12.14 -7.00
N GLY A 502 18.44 -11.68 -6.84
CA GLY A 502 17.23 -12.48 -6.87
C GLY A 502 16.37 -12.16 -8.09
N TRP A 503 15.54 -13.13 -8.51
CA TRP A 503 14.59 -12.95 -9.61
C TRP A 503 13.20 -13.38 -9.20
N LEU A 504 12.21 -12.60 -9.65
CA LEU A 504 10.80 -12.93 -9.56
C LEU A 504 10.20 -12.92 -10.97
N ALA A 505 9.42 -13.94 -11.29
CA ALA A 505 8.68 -14.01 -12.54
C ALA A 505 7.25 -14.50 -12.27
N GLY A 506 6.27 -13.88 -12.92
CA GLY A 506 4.87 -14.26 -12.83
C GLY A 506 4.20 -14.17 -14.21
N VAL A 507 3.28 -15.10 -14.49
CA VAL A 507 2.43 -15.06 -15.69
C VAL A 507 1.01 -15.43 -15.28
N TYR A 508 0.02 -14.76 -15.90
CA TYR A 508 -1.37 -15.05 -15.63
C TYR A 508 -2.24 -15.01 -16.89
N ALA A 509 -3.36 -15.72 -16.80
CA ALA A 509 -4.47 -15.61 -17.73
C ALA A 509 -5.78 -15.76 -16.97
N GLN A 510 -6.80 -15.00 -17.35
CA GLN A 510 -8.14 -15.06 -16.74
C GLN A 510 -9.22 -14.66 -17.72
N ASP A 511 -10.45 -15.14 -17.47
CA ASP A 511 -11.64 -14.79 -18.20
C ASP A 511 -12.69 -14.19 -17.25
N GLU A 512 -13.10 -12.98 -17.56
CA GLU A 512 -14.28 -12.36 -16.97
C GLU A 512 -15.49 -12.74 -17.81
N TRP A 513 -16.31 -13.67 -17.29
CA TRP A 513 -17.46 -14.26 -17.97
C TRP A 513 -18.76 -13.74 -17.37
N LYS A 514 -19.53 -13.00 -18.17
CA LYS A 514 -20.90 -12.60 -17.85
C LYS A 514 -21.83 -13.79 -18.07
N LEU A 515 -22.07 -14.55 -17.00
CA LEU A 515 -22.98 -15.72 -17.01
C LEU A 515 -24.43 -15.31 -17.24
N SER A 516 -24.78 -14.09 -16.80
CA SER A 516 -26.07 -13.45 -17.06
C SER A 516 -25.94 -11.93 -16.88
N ASP A 517 -27.00 -11.16 -17.15
CA ASP A 517 -27.02 -9.71 -16.93
C ASP A 517 -26.77 -9.32 -15.46
N LYS A 518 -26.92 -10.27 -14.54
CA LYS A 518 -26.81 -10.05 -13.08
C LYS A 518 -25.62 -10.77 -12.44
N LEU A 519 -25.04 -11.76 -13.09
CA LEU A 519 -23.99 -12.60 -12.53
C LEU A 519 -22.77 -12.60 -13.44
N THR A 520 -21.66 -12.14 -12.93
CA THR A 520 -20.35 -12.19 -13.57
C THR A 520 -19.42 -13.07 -12.74
N MET A 521 -18.69 -13.94 -13.40
CA MET A 521 -17.62 -14.77 -12.85
C MET A 521 -16.28 -14.29 -13.39
N ASN A 522 -15.23 -14.26 -12.58
CA ASN A 522 -13.87 -14.15 -13.02
C ASN A 522 -13.12 -15.43 -12.63
N ALA A 523 -12.58 -16.13 -13.61
CA ALA A 523 -11.82 -17.36 -13.39
C ALA A 523 -10.42 -17.19 -13.99
N GLY A 524 -9.38 -17.38 -13.18
CA GLY A 524 -8.01 -17.16 -13.60
C GLY A 524 -7.02 -18.13 -13.00
N LEU A 525 -5.85 -18.17 -13.63
CA LEU A 525 -4.73 -18.96 -13.21
C LEU A 525 -3.46 -18.12 -13.30
N ARG A 526 -2.64 -18.18 -12.23
CA ARG A 526 -1.36 -17.50 -12.17
C ARG A 526 -0.27 -18.50 -11.81
N PHE A 527 0.87 -18.38 -12.47
CA PHE A 527 2.10 -19.10 -12.09
C PHE A 527 3.15 -18.08 -11.69
N ASP A 528 3.73 -18.27 -10.49
CA ASP A 528 4.82 -17.45 -9.97
C ASP A 528 6.04 -18.33 -9.71
N GLN A 529 7.22 -17.79 -10.03
CA GLN A 529 8.53 -18.39 -9.80
C GLN A 529 9.43 -17.38 -9.09
N MET A 530 10.07 -17.83 -8.03
CA MET A 530 11.05 -17.10 -7.24
C MET A 530 12.41 -17.80 -7.32
N TRP A 531 13.48 -17.05 -7.55
CA TRP A 531 14.88 -17.44 -7.38
C TRP A 531 15.55 -16.39 -6.48
N GLN A 532 15.60 -16.68 -5.20
CA GLN A 532 16.17 -15.81 -4.17
C GLN A 532 17.14 -16.60 -3.29
N PHE A 533 17.11 -16.45 -1.96
CA PHE A 533 17.83 -17.33 -1.05
C PHE A 533 17.25 -18.76 -1.06
N VAL A 534 16.01 -18.88 -1.41
CA VAL A 534 15.29 -20.14 -1.66
C VAL A 534 14.67 -20.06 -3.04
N ASP A 535 14.73 -21.16 -3.79
CA ASP A 535 14.01 -21.29 -5.06
C ASP A 535 12.65 -21.93 -4.81
N ALA A 536 11.59 -21.28 -5.29
CA ALA A 536 10.23 -21.74 -5.07
C ALA A 536 9.28 -21.28 -6.19
N ASN A 537 8.21 -22.04 -6.39
CA ASN A 537 7.16 -21.66 -7.33
C ASN A 537 5.78 -22.09 -6.86
N GLN A 538 4.75 -21.57 -7.49
CA GLN A 538 3.38 -21.97 -7.25
C GLN A 538 2.48 -21.69 -8.45
N LEU A 539 1.55 -22.65 -8.70
CA LEU A 539 0.38 -22.41 -9.54
C LEU A 539 -0.80 -22.01 -8.65
N SER A 540 -1.39 -20.87 -8.95
CA SER A 540 -2.35 -20.17 -8.08
C SER A 540 -3.68 -19.97 -8.80
N PRO A 541 -4.69 -20.85 -8.61
CA PRO A 541 -6.04 -20.65 -9.12
C PRO A 541 -6.74 -19.49 -8.39
N ARG A 542 -7.58 -18.77 -9.13
CA ARG A 542 -8.41 -17.66 -8.68
C ARG A 542 -9.82 -17.81 -9.22
N LEU A 543 -10.81 -17.64 -8.39
CA LEU A 543 -12.22 -17.72 -8.78
C LEU A 543 -13.03 -16.73 -7.97
N SER A 544 -13.73 -15.84 -8.63
CA SER A 544 -14.60 -14.89 -7.97
C SER A 544 -15.90 -14.64 -8.74
N PHE A 545 -16.91 -14.21 -8.02
CA PHE A 545 -18.25 -13.92 -8.52
C PHE A 545 -18.69 -12.55 -8.04
N THR A 546 -19.39 -11.83 -8.91
CA THR A 546 -20.16 -10.64 -8.56
C THR A 546 -21.58 -10.82 -9.02
N TYR A 547 -22.54 -10.68 -8.07
CA TYR A 547 -23.97 -10.80 -8.32
C TYR A 547 -24.67 -9.48 -8.05
N LYS A 548 -25.33 -8.92 -9.07
CA LYS A 548 -26.09 -7.66 -9.02
C LYS A 548 -27.59 -7.94 -9.23
N PRO A 549 -28.31 -8.37 -8.18
CA PRO A 549 -29.75 -8.64 -8.30
C PRO A 549 -30.56 -7.40 -8.64
N PHE A 550 -30.12 -6.24 -8.14
CA PHE A 550 -30.71 -4.92 -8.36
C PHE A 550 -29.59 -3.94 -8.76
N GLU A 551 -29.97 -2.83 -9.39
CA GLU A 551 -29.02 -1.82 -9.91
C GLU A 551 -28.03 -1.30 -8.85
N ASN A 552 -28.49 -1.14 -7.61
CA ASN A 552 -27.73 -0.54 -6.51
C ASN A 552 -27.26 -1.55 -5.45
N THR A 553 -27.41 -2.86 -5.70
CA THR A 553 -27.04 -3.92 -4.76
C THR A 553 -26.02 -4.85 -5.42
N THR A 554 -24.87 -5.01 -4.82
CA THR A 554 -23.81 -5.88 -5.31
C THR A 554 -23.43 -6.86 -4.19
N PHE A 555 -23.41 -8.16 -4.52
CA PHE A 555 -22.80 -9.21 -3.71
C PHE A 555 -21.56 -9.70 -4.43
N HIS A 556 -20.50 -10.01 -3.68
CA HIS A 556 -19.33 -10.69 -4.21
C HIS A 556 -18.94 -11.86 -3.32
N ALA A 557 -18.24 -12.82 -3.91
CA ALA A 557 -17.56 -13.88 -3.20
C ALA A 557 -16.38 -14.38 -4.03
N GLY A 558 -15.30 -14.77 -3.37
CA GLY A 558 -14.10 -15.18 -4.05
C GLY A 558 -13.25 -16.19 -3.29
N TYR A 559 -12.43 -16.89 -4.06
CA TYR A 559 -11.35 -17.75 -3.58
C TYR A 559 -10.07 -17.43 -4.36
N ALA A 560 -8.97 -17.32 -3.62
CA ALA A 560 -7.65 -17.12 -4.19
C ALA A 560 -6.62 -18.00 -3.48
N ARG A 561 -5.72 -18.60 -4.26
CA ARG A 561 -4.49 -19.16 -3.72
C ARG A 561 -3.37 -18.16 -3.94
N TYR A 562 -2.61 -17.82 -2.90
CA TYR A 562 -1.57 -16.80 -2.93
C TYR A 562 -0.18 -17.39 -2.76
N PHE A 563 0.79 -16.74 -3.40
CA PHE A 563 2.22 -16.98 -3.25
C PHE A 563 2.89 -15.64 -3.00
N THR A 564 3.48 -15.50 -1.81
CA THR A 564 4.10 -14.26 -1.35
C THR A 564 5.57 -14.51 -1.08
N PRO A 565 6.48 -14.05 -1.96
CA PRO A 565 7.92 -14.07 -1.70
C PRO A 565 8.27 -13.16 -0.52
N PRO A 566 9.27 -13.45 0.30
CA PRO A 566 9.83 -12.46 1.22
C PRO A 566 10.47 -11.31 0.45
N VAL A 567 10.58 -10.14 1.07
CA VAL A 567 11.39 -9.03 0.56
C VAL A 567 12.85 -9.45 0.60
N LEU A 568 13.55 -9.42 -0.53
CA LEU A 568 14.88 -10.02 -0.67
C LEU A 568 15.90 -9.41 0.30
N VAL A 569 15.91 -8.09 0.46
CA VAL A 569 16.84 -7.40 1.34
C VAL A 569 16.57 -7.68 2.83
N GLU A 570 15.33 -7.95 3.20
CA GLU A 570 14.93 -8.30 4.57
C GLU A 570 15.12 -9.81 4.86
N ALA A 571 15.13 -10.63 3.82
CA ALA A 571 15.34 -12.07 3.91
C ALA A 571 16.83 -12.47 3.92
N ALA A 572 17.77 -11.52 3.89
CA ALA A 572 19.20 -11.78 3.92
C ALA A 572 19.58 -12.52 5.21
N PRO A 573 20.20 -13.72 5.13
CA PRO A 573 20.53 -14.49 6.31
C PRO A 573 21.68 -13.83 7.07
N ALA A 574 21.48 -13.56 8.36
CA ALA A 574 22.56 -13.14 9.25
C ALA A 574 23.44 -14.34 9.64
N ASN A 575 24.77 -14.16 9.63
CA ASN A 575 25.70 -15.18 10.11
C ASN A 575 25.86 -15.08 11.63
N ILE A 576 24.84 -15.49 12.36
CA ILE A 576 24.81 -15.42 13.83
C ILE A 576 25.93 -16.17 14.53
N ALA A 577 26.57 -17.14 13.85
CA ALA A 577 27.71 -17.86 14.44
C ALA A 577 28.93 -16.94 14.67
N LEU A 578 29.04 -15.83 13.95
CA LEU A 578 30.10 -14.83 14.17
C LEU A 578 29.98 -14.15 15.54
N PHE A 579 28.77 -14.07 16.09
CA PHE A 579 28.50 -13.41 17.36
C PHE A 579 28.64 -14.33 18.59
N ASN A 580 28.94 -15.64 18.38
CA ASN A 580 29.15 -16.56 19.49
C ASN A 580 30.24 -16.08 20.42
N ASN A 581 30.04 -16.23 21.73
CA ASN A 581 30.95 -15.75 22.79
C ASN A 581 31.18 -14.24 22.77
N THR A 582 30.17 -13.47 22.42
CA THR A 582 30.16 -12.01 22.51
C THR A 582 28.86 -11.51 23.16
N THR A 583 28.84 -10.24 23.54
CA THR A 583 27.67 -9.56 24.09
C THR A 583 26.52 -9.39 23.10
N GLY A 584 26.79 -9.54 21.81
CA GLY A 584 25.78 -9.56 20.73
C GLY A 584 25.31 -10.98 20.35
N ALA A 585 25.70 -12.01 21.12
CA ALA A 585 25.29 -13.39 20.82
C ALA A 585 23.78 -13.57 20.94
N PRO A 586 23.10 -14.04 19.87
CA PRO A 586 21.67 -14.24 19.92
C PRO A 586 21.32 -15.44 20.83
N PRO A 587 20.16 -15.42 21.49
CA PRO A 587 19.72 -16.52 22.36
C PRO A 587 19.41 -17.83 21.60
N SER A 588 19.24 -17.80 20.29
CA SER A 588 19.01 -18.97 19.45
C SER A 588 20.14 -19.15 18.42
N GLY A 589 20.76 -20.33 18.39
CA GLY A 589 21.97 -20.62 17.62
C GLY A 589 21.77 -21.14 16.20
N GLY A 590 20.70 -20.80 15.48
CA GLY A 590 20.47 -21.32 14.12
C GLY A 590 19.99 -20.26 13.14
N THR A 591 20.50 -20.30 11.91
CA THR A 591 19.94 -19.55 10.78
C THR A 591 19.29 -20.50 9.80
N SER A 592 18.08 -20.21 9.36
CA SER A 592 17.42 -20.87 8.25
C SER A 592 16.86 -19.81 7.31
N PRO A 593 16.83 -20.08 5.99
CA PRO A 593 16.34 -19.11 5.02
C PRO A 593 14.85 -18.87 5.21
N VAL A 594 14.44 -17.63 4.91
CA VAL A 594 13.02 -17.25 4.90
C VAL A 594 12.34 -17.88 3.70
N LEU A 595 11.20 -18.54 3.94
CA LEU A 595 10.40 -19.23 2.94
C LEU A 595 9.32 -18.31 2.37
N PRO A 596 8.87 -18.53 1.12
CA PRO A 596 7.70 -17.81 0.61
C PRO A 596 6.42 -18.30 1.29
N GLU A 597 5.59 -17.38 1.70
CA GLU A 597 4.27 -17.70 2.24
C GLU A 597 3.35 -18.27 1.14
N ARG A 598 2.56 -19.28 1.51
CA ARG A 598 1.50 -19.86 0.67
C ARG A 598 0.19 -19.83 1.42
N SER A 599 -0.82 -19.17 0.84
CA SER A 599 -2.08 -19.05 1.54
C SER A 599 -3.30 -19.36 0.65
N HIS A 600 -4.37 -19.81 1.31
CA HIS A 600 -5.71 -19.91 0.78
C HIS A 600 -6.53 -18.76 1.35
N TYR A 601 -7.17 -18.00 0.50
CA TYR A 601 -7.93 -16.82 0.85
C TYR A 601 -9.37 -16.96 0.38
N PHE A 602 -10.31 -16.69 1.25
CA PHE A 602 -11.75 -16.67 1.00
C PHE A 602 -12.30 -15.31 1.39
N ASP A 603 -13.23 -14.81 0.60
CA ASP A 603 -13.80 -13.51 0.75
C ASP A 603 -15.26 -13.50 0.32
N ALA A 604 -16.13 -12.78 1.05
CA ALA A 604 -17.52 -12.57 0.66
C ALA A 604 -18.05 -11.27 1.25
N GLY A 605 -18.76 -10.49 0.43
CA GLY A 605 -19.27 -9.21 0.86
C GLY A 605 -20.52 -8.76 0.12
N ALA A 606 -21.06 -7.65 0.59
CA ALA A 606 -22.22 -6.98 -0.01
C ALA A 606 -22.07 -5.47 0.05
N GLU A 607 -22.45 -4.81 -1.02
CA GLU A 607 -22.53 -3.36 -1.13
C GLU A 607 -23.93 -2.92 -1.51
N GLN A 608 -24.45 -1.89 -0.83
CA GLN A 608 -25.73 -1.26 -1.12
C GLN A 608 -25.55 0.23 -1.31
N LYS A 609 -25.88 0.74 -2.51
CA LYS A 609 -25.96 2.17 -2.81
C LYS A 609 -27.39 2.66 -2.68
N MET A 610 -27.61 3.73 -1.95
CA MET A 610 -28.92 4.33 -1.72
C MET A 610 -28.91 5.77 -2.18
N PRO A 611 -29.34 6.07 -3.43
CA PRO A 611 -29.50 7.43 -3.90
C PRO A 611 -30.85 8.01 -3.41
N PHE A 612 -30.83 9.24 -2.90
CA PHE A 612 -32.00 9.97 -2.42
C PHE A 612 -32.16 11.30 -3.17
N GLY A 613 -33.39 11.61 -3.57
CA GLY A 613 -33.72 12.92 -4.15
C GLY A 613 -33.06 13.24 -5.49
N CYS A 614 -32.59 12.25 -6.20
CA CYS A 614 -31.92 12.41 -7.48
C CYS A 614 -32.94 12.65 -8.58
N THR A 615 -32.95 13.83 -9.22
CA THR A 615 -33.74 14.11 -10.43
C THR A 615 -33.05 13.68 -11.72
N SER A 616 -31.75 13.36 -11.65
CA SER A 616 -30.94 12.83 -12.74
C SER A 616 -29.69 12.14 -12.16
N THR A 617 -29.23 11.05 -12.77
CA THR A 617 -28.02 10.30 -12.37
C THR A 617 -26.72 11.10 -12.51
N THR A 618 -26.77 12.28 -13.13
CA THR A 618 -25.64 13.18 -13.32
C THR A 618 -25.69 14.45 -12.45
N ALA A 619 -26.70 14.59 -11.56
CA ALA A 619 -26.89 15.81 -10.80
C ALA A 619 -25.91 15.86 -9.60
N LYS A 620 -25.18 16.98 -9.47
CA LYS A 620 -24.35 17.35 -8.30
C LYS A 620 -25.16 17.40 -6.98
N ASP A 621 -26.47 17.37 -7.06
CA ASP A 621 -27.40 17.52 -5.95
C ASP A 621 -27.96 16.18 -5.44
N CYS A 622 -27.44 15.07 -5.92
CA CYS A 622 -27.87 13.73 -5.49
C CYS A 622 -27.28 13.40 -4.11
N THR A 623 -28.14 13.14 -3.14
CA THR A 623 -27.71 12.56 -1.86
C THR A 623 -27.48 11.07 -2.02
N THR A 624 -26.35 10.54 -1.59
CA THR A 624 -26.03 9.10 -1.63
C THR A 624 -25.62 8.59 -0.26
N LEU A 625 -26.04 7.38 0.08
CA LEU A 625 -25.51 6.59 1.18
C LEU A 625 -25.08 5.24 0.61
N ASP A 626 -23.77 4.97 0.69
CA ASP A 626 -23.18 3.71 0.27
C ASP A 626 -22.81 2.92 1.53
N LEU A 627 -23.31 1.70 1.66
CA LEU A 627 -23.03 0.78 2.77
C LEU A 627 -22.31 -0.45 2.25
N GLY A 628 -21.30 -0.92 2.97
CA GLY A 628 -20.54 -2.13 2.66
C GLY A 628 -20.36 -3.01 3.87
N ILE A 629 -20.38 -4.31 3.64
CA ILE A 629 -19.94 -5.35 4.58
C ILE A 629 -19.08 -6.34 3.83
N ASP A 630 -17.98 -6.75 4.44
CA ASP A 630 -17.03 -7.70 3.89
C ASP A 630 -16.56 -8.66 4.98
N ALA A 631 -16.40 -9.95 4.66
CA ALA A 631 -15.90 -10.98 5.56
C ALA A 631 -14.80 -11.78 4.85
N TYR A 632 -13.68 -11.99 5.53
CA TYR A 632 -12.51 -12.65 4.97
C TYR A 632 -11.97 -13.74 5.90
N TYR A 633 -11.32 -14.75 5.28
CA TYR A 633 -10.65 -15.84 5.96
C TYR A 633 -9.42 -16.29 5.17
N LYS A 634 -8.23 -16.22 5.80
CA LYS A 634 -6.94 -16.62 5.23
C LYS A 634 -6.34 -17.74 6.07
N ILE A 635 -5.84 -18.77 5.41
CA ILE A 635 -5.02 -19.84 6.01
C ILE A 635 -3.66 -19.78 5.33
N ALA A 636 -2.61 -19.51 6.09
CA ALA A 636 -1.24 -19.41 5.60
C ALA A 636 -0.38 -20.58 6.08
N GLN A 637 0.48 -21.06 5.20
CA GLN A 637 1.65 -21.86 5.48
C GLN A 637 2.87 -20.99 5.28
N ASP A 638 3.87 -21.12 6.15
CA ASP A 638 5.08 -20.32 6.18
C ASP A 638 4.76 -18.80 6.24
N LEU A 639 3.80 -18.42 7.11
CA LEU A 639 3.38 -17.01 7.28
C LEU A 639 4.62 -16.16 7.52
N ILE A 640 4.78 -15.11 6.69
CA ILE A 640 5.87 -14.16 6.81
C ILE A 640 5.51 -13.11 7.86
N ASP A 641 6.45 -12.84 8.74
CA ASP A 641 6.40 -11.75 9.70
C ASP A 641 7.77 -11.07 9.76
N ASN A 642 7.82 -9.87 10.31
CA ASN A 642 9.04 -9.10 10.43
C ASN A 642 9.43 -8.90 11.89
N GLY A 643 10.68 -8.80 12.12
CA GLY A 643 11.26 -8.40 13.37
C GLY A 643 12.61 -7.70 13.12
N ASN A 644 13.49 -7.55 14.12
CA ASN A 644 14.76 -6.86 13.94
C ASN A 644 15.94 -7.73 14.31
N PHE A 645 17.09 -7.40 13.73
CA PHE A 645 18.38 -7.92 14.16
C PHE A 645 19.05 -6.92 15.13
N GLY A 646 19.31 -7.36 16.35
CA GLY A 646 19.92 -6.49 17.36
C GLY A 646 18.99 -5.33 17.76
N GLN A 647 19.58 -4.13 17.97
CA GLN A 647 18.88 -2.95 18.43
C GLN A 647 18.38 -2.01 17.37
N ALA A 648 18.96 -2.13 16.17
CA ALA A 648 18.59 -1.25 15.07
C ALA A 648 17.15 -1.49 14.65
N LEU A 649 16.40 -0.40 14.40
CA LEU A 649 15.05 -0.44 13.87
C LEU A 649 15.03 -0.85 12.38
N VAL A 650 15.85 -1.84 12.02
CA VAL A 650 15.99 -2.35 10.66
C VAL A 650 15.34 -3.72 10.56
N LEU A 651 14.30 -3.82 9.74
CA LEU A 651 13.47 -5.00 9.66
C LEU A 651 14.19 -6.20 9.03
N SER A 652 13.92 -7.38 9.55
CA SER A 652 14.31 -8.68 9.01
C SER A 652 13.10 -9.59 8.99
N ALA A 653 12.92 -10.33 7.89
CA ALA A 653 11.80 -11.24 7.75
C ALA A 653 12.05 -12.58 8.43
N PHE A 654 10.99 -13.22 8.92
CA PHE A 654 11.01 -14.61 9.42
C PHE A 654 9.68 -15.32 9.10
N ASN A 655 9.55 -16.61 9.39
CA ASN A 655 8.33 -17.35 9.16
C ASN A 655 7.81 -18.01 10.43
N TYR A 656 6.49 -17.96 10.60
CA TYR A 656 5.75 -18.97 11.35
C TYR A 656 5.33 -20.13 10.43
N ALA A 657 5.29 -21.37 10.94
CA ALA A 657 4.85 -22.51 10.14
C ALA A 657 3.41 -22.37 9.63
N LYS A 658 2.55 -21.73 10.43
CA LYS A 658 1.13 -21.56 10.11
C LYS A 658 0.62 -20.21 10.61
N GLY A 659 -0.30 -19.63 9.83
CA GLY A 659 -1.05 -18.43 10.17
C GLY A 659 -2.52 -18.56 9.83
N ILE A 660 -3.37 -17.85 10.57
CA ILE A 660 -4.81 -17.70 10.30
C ILE A 660 -5.15 -16.22 10.49
N THR A 661 -5.73 -15.61 9.45
CA THR A 661 -6.21 -14.23 9.48
C THR A 661 -7.69 -14.23 9.13
N GLU A 662 -8.54 -13.63 9.96
CA GLU A 662 -9.98 -13.61 9.75
C GLU A 662 -10.61 -12.32 10.29
N GLY A 663 -11.73 -11.90 9.68
CA GLY A 663 -12.43 -10.73 10.17
C GLY A 663 -13.64 -10.32 9.35
N VAL A 664 -14.30 -9.26 9.84
CA VAL A 664 -15.43 -8.59 9.20
C VAL A 664 -15.21 -7.09 9.20
N GLU A 665 -15.47 -6.47 8.06
CA GLU A 665 -15.37 -5.04 7.82
C GLU A 665 -16.73 -4.44 7.49
N LEU A 666 -17.00 -3.27 8.07
CA LEU A 666 -18.19 -2.46 7.78
C LEU A 666 -17.75 -1.10 7.25
N SER A 667 -18.41 -0.61 6.21
CA SER A 667 -18.16 0.72 5.67
C SER A 667 -19.46 1.47 5.39
N ALA A 668 -19.42 2.79 5.58
CA ALA A 668 -20.51 3.70 5.23
C ALA A 668 -19.94 4.99 4.64
N LYS A 669 -20.45 5.45 3.50
CA LYS A 669 -20.12 6.75 2.89
C LYS A 669 -21.40 7.51 2.60
N PHE A 670 -21.48 8.75 3.07
CA PHE A 670 -22.61 9.63 2.87
C PHE A 670 -22.19 10.93 2.17
N ASN A 671 -22.85 11.28 1.08
CA ASN A 671 -22.61 12.52 0.34
C ASN A 671 -23.94 13.23 0.11
N SER A 672 -24.02 14.51 0.47
CA SER A 672 -25.20 15.35 0.27
C SER A 672 -24.78 16.80 0.02
N GLY A 673 -24.66 17.20 -1.25
CA GLY A 673 -24.27 18.55 -1.63
C GLY A 673 -22.91 18.94 -1.04
N ASN A 674 -22.91 19.87 -0.10
CA ASN A 674 -21.71 20.38 0.59
C ASN A 674 -21.27 19.52 1.79
N PHE A 675 -22.04 18.50 2.16
CA PHE A 675 -21.75 17.63 3.31
C PHE A 675 -21.28 16.26 2.83
N GLN A 676 -20.19 15.79 3.40
CA GLN A 676 -19.61 14.47 3.17
C GLN A 676 -19.27 13.84 4.52
N ALA A 677 -19.55 12.56 4.68
CA ALA A 677 -19.14 11.78 5.86
C ALA A 677 -18.79 10.35 5.46
N TYR A 678 -17.92 9.73 6.23
CA TYR A 678 -17.62 8.30 6.13
C TYR A 678 -17.43 7.72 7.52
N GLY A 679 -17.59 6.41 7.62
CA GLY A 679 -17.29 5.64 8.81
C GLY A 679 -16.95 4.20 8.46
N ASN A 680 -15.91 3.65 9.09
CA ASN A 680 -15.46 2.28 8.91
C ASN A 680 -15.25 1.64 10.27
N LEU A 681 -15.55 0.35 10.35
CA LEU A 681 -15.31 -0.49 11.52
C LEU A 681 -14.85 -1.86 11.04
N ALA A 682 -13.75 -2.35 11.55
CA ALA A 682 -13.28 -3.71 11.32
C ALA A 682 -13.09 -4.45 12.63
N VAL A 683 -13.49 -5.71 12.63
CA VAL A 683 -13.27 -6.66 13.72
C VAL A 683 -12.56 -7.87 13.14
N GLY A 684 -11.33 -8.11 13.57
CA GLY A 684 -10.52 -9.20 13.01
C GLY A 684 -9.39 -9.62 13.91
N GLN A 685 -8.71 -10.69 13.52
CA GLN A 685 -7.54 -11.22 14.23
C GLN A 685 -6.59 -11.94 13.27
N GLU A 686 -5.32 -11.92 13.63
CA GLU A 686 -4.31 -12.78 13.07
C GLU A 686 -3.61 -13.57 14.17
N LYS A 687 -3.41 -14.86 13.90
CA LYS A 687 -2.73 -15.81 14.79
C LYS A 687 -1.70 -16.60 14.04
N ALA A 688 -0.60 -16.90 14.71
CA ALA A 688 0.49 -17.69 14.19
C ALA A 688 0.98 -18.73 15.20
N THR A 689 1.72 -19.75 14.73
CA THR A 689 2.31 -20.77 15.59
C THR A 689 3.55 -21.36 14.93
N GLN A 690 4.50 -21.82 15.76
CA GLN A 690 5.73 -22.48 15.34
C GLN A 690 6.63 -21.62 14.45
N VAL A 691 7.69 -21.08 15.00
CA VAL A 691 8.72 -20.39 14.20
C VAL A 691 9.53 -21.42 13.43
N VAL A 692 9.66 -21.25 12.10
CA VAL A 692 10.40 -22.19 11.24
C VAL A 692 11.63 -21.58 10.58
N SER A 693 11.78 -20.27 10.58
CA SER A 693 13.02 -19.62 10.18
C SER A 693 13.64 -18.90 11.37
N ASN A 694 14.94 -19.13 11.60
CA ASN A 694 15.64 -18.67 12.81
C ASN A 694 16.45 -17.38 12.58
N GLN A 695 16.01 -16.52 11.71
CA GLN A 695 16.64 -15.18 11.58
C GLN A 695 16.28 -14.26 12.76
N PHE A 696 15.45 -14.79 13.69
CA PHE A 696 14.94 -14.08 14.82
C PHE A 696 15.42 -14.61 16.13
N LEU A 697 15.54 -13.69 17.00
CA LEU A 697 16.05 -13.77 18.36
C LEU A 697 14.90 -13.97 19.35
N PHE A 698 14.16 -15.05 19.17
CA PHE A 698 13.22 -15.47 20.22
C PHE A 698 14.03 -15.94 21.43
N ASP A 699 13.72 -15.41 22.61
CA ASP A 699 14.35 -15.90 23.83
C ASP A 699 14.04 -17.39 24.02
N ASN A 700 15.08 -18.19 23.84
CA ASN A 700 15.04 -19.63 24.03
C ASN A 700 15.67 -20.07 25.36
N VAL A 701 16.16 -19.14 26.16
CA VAL A 701 16.96 -19.41 27.36
C VAL A 701 16.19 -19.09 28.64
N THR A 702 15.46 -17.98 28.66
CA THR A 702 14.81 -17.47 29.88
C THR A 702 13.38 -17.99 30.03
N PRO A 703 13.10 -18.82 31.05
CA PRO A 703 11.72 -19.22 31.34
C PRO A 703 10.89 -18.03 31.79
N VAL A 704 9.72 -17.86 31.19
CA VAL A 704 8.79 -16.78 31.44
C VAL A 704 7.64 -17.26 32.35
N PRO A 705 7.46 -16.73 33.56
CA PRO A 705 6.39 -17.18 34.46
C PRO A 705 4.99 -17.06 33.87
N GLN A 706 4.73 -16.00 33.10
CA GLN A 706 3.45 -15.76 32.42
C GLN A 706 3.11 -16.81 31.35
N LEU A 707 4.13 -17.49 30.83
CA LEU A 707 4.01 -18.59 29.86
C LEU A 707 4.06 -19.98 30.52
N GLY A 708 3.81 -20.04 31.84
CA GLY A 708 3.86 -21.30 32.60
C GLY A 708 5.28 -21.83 32.82
N GLY A 709 6.30 -20.97 32.78
CA GLY A 709 7.70 -21.34 32.91
C GLY A 709 8.34 -21.88 31.63
N LEU A 710 7.69 -21.76 30.51
CA LEU A 710 8.27 -22.00 29.19
C LEU A 710 9.03 -20.74 28.72
N THR A 711 10.03 -20.95 27.85
CA THR A 711 10.58 -19.83 27.06
C THR A 711 9.57 -19.39 25.99
N GLU A 712 9.72 -18.19 25.43
CA GLU A 712 8.83 -17.76 24.34
C GLU A 712 8.83 -18.74 23.17
N PHE A 713 10.01 -19.18 22.74
CA PHE A 713 10.15 -20.13 21.65
C PHE A 713 9.42 -21.47 21.94
N GLN A 714 9.56 -22.01 23.15
CA GLN A 714 8.87 -23.24 23.57
C GLN A 714 7.35 -23.06 23.62
N TYR A 715 6.89 -21.88 24.05
CA TYR A 715 5.46 -21.57 24.10
C TYR A 715 4.87 -21.51 22.69
N ILE A 716 5.49 -20.77 21.77
CA ILE A 716 5.04 -20.61 20.38
C ILE A 716 5.07 -21.96 19.63
N ALA A 717 6.02 -22.84 19.95
CA ALA A 717 6.10 -24.18 19.34
C ALA A 717 4.86 -25.05 19.59
N THR A 718 4.09 -24.76 20.64
CA THR A 718 2.96 -25.58 21.10
C THR A 718 1.64 -24.81 21.19
N HIS A 719 1.65 -23.48 21.07
CA HIS A 719 0.48 -22.63 21.20
C HIS A 719 0.31 -21.71 19.98
N TRP A 720 -0.94 -21.36 19.69
CA TRP A 720 -1.26 -20.26 18.81
C TRP A 720 -1.11 -18.93 19.58
N ILE A 721 -0.38 -18.00 19.02
CA ILE A 721 -0.23 -16.65 19.55
C ILE A 721 -0.86 -15.65 18.58
N TYR A 722 -1.21 -14.45 19.03
CA TYR A 722 -1.50 -13.33 18.15
C TYR A 722 -0.18 -12.74 17.64
N THR A 723 -0.18 -12.25 16.40
CA THR A 723 0.93 -11.43 15.90
C THR A 723 1.03 -10.12 16.70
N ASP A 724 2.18 -9.48 16.78
CA ASP A 724 2.40 -8.27 17.59
C ASP A 724 1.52 -7.11 17.15
N HIS A 725 1.30 -6.96 15.86
CA HIS A 725 0.50 -5.93 15.21
C HIS A 725 -1.01 -6.23 15.17
N ASN A 726 -1.45 -7.32 15.77
CA ASN A 726 -2.88 -7.65 15.81
C ASN A 726 -3.67 -6.66 16.65
N GLN A 727 -4.67 -6.00 16.03
CA GLN A 727 -5.70 -5.20 16.69
C GLN A 727 -7.07 -5.80 16.42
N PHE A 728 -7.78 -6.19 17.48
CA PHE A 728 -9.10 -6.82 17.33
C PHE A 728 -10.15 -5.91 16.70
N VAL A 729 -10.10 -4.62 17.02
CA VAL A 729 -11.05 -3.63 16.52
C VAL A 729 -10.28 -2.42 16.03
N THR A 730 -10.52 -2.06 14.78
CA THR A 730 -10.05 -0.80 14.19
C THR A 730 -11.23 -0.03 13.63
N GLY A 731 -11.14 1.29 13.65
CA GLY A 731 -12.19 2.13 13.10
C GLY A 731 -11.67 3.49 12.66
N SER A 732 -12.33 4.04 11.66
CA SER A 732 -12.12 5.41 11.24
C SER A 732 -13.44 6.08 10.88
N ALA A 733 -13.55 7.36 11.12
CA ALA A 733 -14.69 8.16 10.73
C ALA A 733 -14.26 9.59 10.41
N GLY A 734 -14.99 10.24 9.52
CA GLY A 734 -14.73 11.64 9.23
C GLY A 734 -15.93 12.32 8.60
N LEU A 735 -15.92 13.65 8.70
CA LEU A 735 -16.92 14.49 8.06
C LEU A 735 -16.30 15.79 7.54
N SER A 736 -16.88 16.31 6.50
CA SER A 736 -16.52 17.59 5.89
C SER A 736 -17.76 18.35 5.48
N TYR A 737 -17.80 19.66 5.78
CA TYR A 737 -18.89 20.54 5.43
C TYR A 737 -18.39 21.87 4.85
N LEU A 738 -18.84 22.17 3.64
CA LEU A 738 -18.52 23.44 2.96
C LEU A 738 -19.62 24.46 3.23
N TRP A 739 -19.33 25.49 4.02
CA TRP A 739 -20.25 26.57 4.37
C TRP A 739 -19.70 27.93 3.98
N GLN A 740 -20.39 28.64 3.12
CA GLN A 740 -20.02 29.98 2.65
C GLN A 740 -18.55 30.11 2.19
N GLY A 741 -18.06 29.09 1.47
CA GLY A 741 -16.67 29.05 0.99
C GLY A 741 -15.63 28.66 2.03
N THR A 742 -16.05 28.33 3.27
CA THR A 742 -15.20 27.78 4.32
C THR A 742 -15.51 26.31 4.49
N ARG A 743 -14.51 25.44 4.44
CA ARG A 743 -14.62 24.02 4.68
C ARG A 743 -14.24 23.74 6.14
N PHE A 744 -15.10 23.04 6.83
CA PHE A 744 -14.87 22.46 8.14
C PHE A 744 -14.68 20.98 7.97
N SER A 745 -13.66 20.39 8.58
CA SER A 745 -13.39 18.96 8.52
C SER A 745 -12.99 18.44 9.89
N THR A 746 -13.33 17.18 10.14
CA THR A 746 -12.83 16.41 11.27
C THR A 746 -12.73 14.96 10.86
N ASP A 747 -11.74 14.27 11.40
CA ASP A 747 -11.61 12.82 11.30
C ASP A 747 -11.25 12.22 12.65
N MET A 748 -11.39 10.90 12.74
CA MET A 748 -11.07 10.11 13.93
C MET A 748 -10.48 8.76 13.46
N ILE A 749 -9.46 8.30 14.16
CA ILE A 749 -9.00 6.91 14.12
C ILE A 749 -9.20 6.27 15.50
N TYR A 750 -9.55 4.98 15.50
CA TYR A 750 -9.69 4.14 16.68
C TYR A 750 -8.91 2.85 16.52
N GLY A 751 -8.18 2.46 17.58
CA GLY A 751 -7.52 1.17 17.69
C GLY A 751 -7.78 0.54 19.05
N SER A 752 -8.05 -0.78 19.08
CA SER A 752 -8.21 -1.52 20.34
C SER A 752 -6.88 -1.82 21.05
N GLY A 753 -5.77 -1.34 20.51
CA GLY A 753 -4.41 -1.56 21.00
C GLY A 753 -3.74 -2.78 20.37
N LEU A 754 -2.46 -2.61 20.00
CA LEU A 754 -1.58 -3.68 19.53
C LEU A 754 -1.28 -4.69 20.63
N ARG A 755 -0.74 -5.85 20.27
CA ARG A 755 -0.35 -6.87 21.24
C ARG A 755 0.91 -6.46 22.00
N SER A 756 1.16 -7.10 23.13
CA SER A 756 2.29 -6.77 24.01
C SER A 756 2.66 -7.95 24.92
N GLY A 757 3.85 -7.84 25.51
CA GLY A 757 4.35 -8.81 26.48
C GLY A 757 4.83 -10.12 25.86
N PRO A 758 5.33 -11.04 26.66
CA PRO A 758 5.90 -12.29 26.20
C PRO A 758 4.92 -13.08 25.32
N ALA A 759 5.39 -13.58 24.20
CA ALA A 759 4.58 -14.28 23.19
C ALA A 759 3.26 -13.54 22.83
N ASN A 760 3.28 -12.19 22.90
CA ASN A 760 2.15 -11.34 22.51
C ASN A 760 0.83 -11.62 23.25
N ILE A 761 0.89 -12.17 24.49
CA ILE A 761 -0.30 -12.53 25.26
C ILE A 761 -1.07 -11.32 25.84
N GLY A 762 -0.40 -10.20 26.02
CA GLY A 762 -1.01 -8.93 26.47
C GLY A 762 -1.56 -8.07 25.32
N SER A 763 -2.11 -6.91 25.65
CA SER A 763 -2.52 -5.88 24.68
C SER A 763 -2.36 -4.50 25.27
N GLN A 764 -2.13 -3.51 24.40
CA GLN A 764 -2.14 -2.10 24.75
C GLN A 764 -3.58 -1.62 25.04
N SER A 765 -3.69 -0.49 25.72
CA SER A 765 -4.99 0.16 25.94
C SER A 765 -5.58 0.67 24.62
N PRO A 766 -6.90 0.61 24.45
CA PRO A 766 -7.55 1.18 23.28
C PRO A 766 -7.40 2.71 23.27
N TYR A 767 -7.43 3.27 22.07
CA TYR A 767 -7.31 4.71 21.86
C TYR A 767 -8.24 5.22 20.77
N ALA A 768 -8.54 6.53 20.84
CA ALA A 768 -9.16 7.29 19.77
C ALA A 768 -8.43 8.64 19.63
N GLN A 769 -7.99 8.95 18.41
CA GLN A 769 -7.40 10.24 18.07
C GLN A 769 -8.35 11.00 17.15
N PHE A 770 -8.64 12.26 17.48
CA PHE A 770 -9.47 13.16 16.68
C PHE A 770 -8.63 14.28 16.10
N ASN A 771 -8.87 14.61 14.82
CA ASN A 771 -8.26 15.76 14.16
C ASN A 771 -9.36 16.72 13.69
N ALA A 772 -9.02 18.00 13.54
CA ALA A 772 -9.93 19.02 13.01
C ALA A 772 -9.20 19.92 12.03
N GLY A 773 -9.90 20.35 10.99
CA GLY A 773 -9.36 21.23 9.94
C GLY A 773 -10.36 22.31 9.53
N LEU A 774 -9.82 23.46 9.17
CA LEU A 774 -10.54 24.60 8.63
C LEU A 774 -9.79 25.10 7.40
N SER A 775 -10.45 25.21 6.23
CA SER A 775 -9.83 25.79 5.05
C SER A 775 -10.75 26.75 4.31
N ARG A 776 -10.18 27.80 3.72
CA ARG A 776 -10.92 28.77 2.94
C ARG A 776 -10.11 29.33 1.78
N ASP A 777 -10.77 29.45 0.63
CA ASP A 777 -10.23 30.09 -0.55
C ASP A 777 -10.58 31.59 -0.55
N PHE A 778 -9.56 32.43 -0.68
CA PHE A 778 -9.68 33.85 -0.82
C PHE A 778 -9.43 34.23 -2.28
N ALA A 779 -10.39 34.95 -2.89
CA ALA A 779 -10.20 35.45 -4.23
C ALA A 779 -9.10 36.54 -4.24
N MET A 780 -8.13 36.39 -5.15
CA MET A 780 -7.03 37.32 -5.30
C MET A 780 -7.23 38.17 -6.60
N PRO A 781 -6.58 39.35 -6.73
CA PRO A 781 -6.74 40.22 -7.91
C PRO A 781 -6.35 39.56 -9.24
N ASP A 782 -5.47 38.56 -9.23
CA ASP A 782 -5.04 37.79 -10.40
C ASP A 782 -6.04 36.70 -10.82
N GLY A 783 -7.18 36.59 -10.13
CA GLY A 783 -8.21 35.57 -10.37
C GLY A 783 -7.86 34.17 -9.86
N LYS A 784 -6.68 33.96 -9.31
CA LYS A 784 -6.22 32.67 -8.76
C LYS A 784 -6.33 32.69 -7.24
N PRO A 785 -6.96 31.68 -6.58
CA PRO A 785 -7.22 31.74 -5.15
C PRO A 785 -5.95 31.61 -4.32
N LEU A 786 -5.99 32.23 -3.12
CA LEU A 786 -5.12 31.88 -2.00
C LEU A 786 -5.92 31.05 -1.00
N THR A 787 -5.53 29.82 -0.80
CA THR A 787 -6.11 28.94 0.22
C THR A 787 -5.39 29.13 1.54
N VAL A 788 -6.13 29.41 2.60
CA VAL A 788 -5.64 29.46 3.97
C VAL A 788 -6.23 28.28 4.73
N ARG A 789 -5.39 27.54 5.45
CA ARG A 789 -5.74 26.35 6.19
C ARG A 789 -5.28 26.46 7.64
N PHE A 790 -6.06 25.91 8.57
CA PHE A 790 -5.69 25.73 9.97
C PHE A 790 -6.10 24.33 10.39
N ASP A 791 -5.16 23.56 10.94
CA ASP A 791 -5.40 22.18 11.34
C ASP A 791 -4.95 21.95 12.78
N VAL A 792 -5.67 21.07 13.48
CA VAL A 792 -5.35 20.58 14.81
C VAL A 792 -5.28 19.06 14.76
N VAL A 793 -4.09 18.51 14.95
CA VAL A 793 -3.85 17.07 15.08
C VAL A 793 -4.00 16.69 16.54
N ASN A 794 -4.65 15.58 16.85
CA ASN A 794 -4.97 15.12 18.18
C ASN A 794 -5.69 16.21 19.02
N LEU A 795 -6.88 16.60 18.58
CA LEU A 795 -7.67 17.72 19.11
C LEU A 795 -7.83 17.67 20.65
N PHE A 796 -8.03 16.49 21.21
CA PHE A 796 -8.27 16.30 22.64
C PHE A 796 -7.00 16.03 23.42
N ASP A 797 -5.82 16.05 22.79
CA ASP A 797 -4.53 15.71 23.41
C ASP A 797 -4.53 14.35 24.10
N THR A 798 -5.17 13.37 23.47
CA THR A 798 -5.22 11.99 23.96
C THR A 798 -3.81 11.42 24.01
N ILE A 799 -3.36 10.99 25.19
CA ILE A 799 -2.10 10.26 25.36
C ILE A 799 -2.41 8.78 25.13
N TYR A 800 -1.80 8.21 24.10
CA TYR A 800 -1.95 6.79 23.82
C TYR A 800 -0.63 6.19 23.34
N GLN A 801 -0.45 4.93 23.70
CA GLN A 801 0.72 4.16 23.28
C GLN A 801 0.34 3.28 22.09
N ILE A 802 1.13 3.37 21.02
CA ILE A 802 0.99 2.52 19.83
C ILE A 802 1.62 1.16 20.11
N ARG A 803 2.90 1.15 20.54
CA ARG A 803 3.66 -0.06 20.87
C ARG A 803 4.24 0.05 22.27
N SER A 804 4.36 -1.10 22.97
CA SER A 804 4.88 -1.12 24.35
C SER A 804 6.40 -1.26 24.43
N GLY A 805 7.07 -1.61 23.36
CA GLY A 805 8.45 -2.02 23.39
C GLY A 805 8.66 -3.44 23.94
N SER A 806 7.61 -4.23 24.06
CA SER A 806 7.65 -5.62 24.51
C SER A 806 6.80 -6.48 23.61
N GLY A 807 7.21 -7.71 23.38
CA GLY A 807 6.60 -8.64 22.46
C GLY A 807 7.56 -9.05 21.34
N ILE A 808 7.06 -9.90 20.46
CA ILE A 808 7.82 -10.38 19.30
C ILE A 808 7.70 -9.32 18.20
N GLY A 809 8.84 -8.90 17.63
CA GLY A 809 8.85 -7.92 16.54
C GLY A 809 8.81 -6.45 16.97
N VAL A 810 8.77 -6.14 18.27
CA VAL A 810 8.61 -4.75 18.75
C VAL A 810 9.82 -4.32 19.60
N PHE A 811 10.37 -3.12 19.32
CA PHE A 811 11.64 -2.68 19.90
C PHE A 811 11.54 -1.63 20.99
N ALA A 812 11.02 -0.45 20.63
CA ALA A 812 10.94 0.67 21.53
C ALA A 812 9.47 0.98 21.83
N PRO A 813 9.14 1.45 23.05
CA PRO A 813 7.83 2.02 23.29
C PRO A 813 7.60 3.20 22.35
N GLN A 814 6.41 3.28 21.78
CA GLN A 814 6.03 4.35 20.84
C GLN A 814 4.67 4.91 21.24
N PHE A 815 4.61 6.22 21.39
CA PHE A 815 3.38 6.96 21.69
C PHE A 815 2.92 7.71 20.45
N GLY A 816 1.61 7.81 20.27
CA GLY A 816 1.02 8.63 19.22
C GLY A 816 1.31 10.13 19.46
N PRO A 817 1.17 10.94 18.38
CA PRO A 817 1.49 12.37 18.44
C PRO A 817 0.62 13.09 19.46
N ARG A 818 1.22 13.95 20.26
CA ARG A 818 0.52 14.88 21.14
C ARG A 818 -0.12 15.98 20.32
N ARG A 819 -1.04 16.77 20.89
CA ARG A 819 -1.75 17.83 20.16
C ARG A 819 -0.80 18.79 19.46
N GLY A 820 -1.04 18.98 18.15
CA GLY A 820 -0.31 19.91 17.31
C GLY A 820 -1.23 20.88 16.58
N TYR A 821 -0.77 22.12 16.38
CA TYR A 821 -1.46 23.18 15.65
C TYR A 821 -0.65 23.58 14.43
N PHE A 822 -1.31 23.66 13.27
CA PHE A 822 -0.65 23.92 11.99
C PHE A 822 -1.41 24.96 11.17
N ILE A 823 -0.69 25.73 10.39
CA ILE A 823 -1.21 26.67 9.43
C ILE A 823 -0.65 26.35 8.04
N GLY A 824 -1.52 26.39 7.04
CA GLY A 824 -1.18 26.19 5.64
C GLY A 824 -1.57 27.40 4.79
N LEU A 825 -0.71 27.75 3.86
CA LEU A 825 -0.95 28.76 2.84
C LEU A 825 -0.64 28.14 1.48
N SER A 826 -1.58 28.17 0.53
CA SER A 826 -1.38 27.65 -0.82
C SER A 826 -1.87 28.66 -1.84
N LYS A 827 -0.97 29.14 -2.70
CA LYS A 827 -1.28 30.09 -3.78
C LYS A 827 -1.26 29.38 -5.12
N LYS A 828 -2.37 29.36 -5.84
CA LYS A 828 -2.39 28.92 -7.24
C LYS A 828 -1.66 29.90 -8.15
N ILE A 829 -0.89 29.37 -9.09
CA ILE A 829 -0.03 30.09 -10.03
C ILE A 829 -0.33 29.73 -11.49
#